data_2c203a1fd9db0204ef8b732ca8966809
#
_entry.id   2c203a1fd9db0204ef8b732ca8966809
#
_cell.length_a   1.000
_cell.length_b   1.000
_cell.length_c   1.000
_cell.angle_alpha   90.00
_cell.angle_beta   90.00
_cell.angle_gamma   90.00
#
_symmetry.space_group_name_H-M   'P 1'
#
loop_
_entity.id
_entity.type
_entity.pdbx_description
1 polymer ?
#
loop_
_entity_poly.entity_id
_entity_poly.type
_entity_poly.pdbx_seq_one_letter_code
_entity_poly.pdbx_strand_id
1 'polypeptide(L)'
;DTKNVTDMSEMFCRCSSLTTIYASDKFVTTACESYRDMFAGCANLVGAVPYDNGKKGKEMANYTTGYFTDIASKGAESYAVFDKATNTLTFKHDTNKPEGAFALNEGDNAPGWYKPDDYGYNTNAIEKVVFDASFANARPTSYYGWFCGCNDLTNIEGIKYLNTTYVTNMGFMFSGCHALKTLDVSKFNTKNVTDISCMFDGCSKLTTLDVSKFDTKNVTDMSYMFSGCNALTTLDLSNFGTKNVTDMSEMFYSCKALTTLDVSHFDTKNVTDMSEMFEDCSALTTLDVSNFDTKNVTDMNNMFYKCSKLTTLDVSSFDTKNVTNMSWMFSDCSALTTLDLSSFNTQNVTDMSLMFNGCKALTTLDLSNFDTQNVTNMRIMFNGCSKFTTLDLSNLDTKNVTDMDGMFGGCSALTTLDLSNFDTKNVTDMDYMFNRCKALTTLDISNFDTKNVTSMNNMFSGCNALTTLDLSNFDTKNVTDMNSMFYFCFALTTLDLSNFDTQHVRDMSSMFYGCSTLTTIYTSEKFVTTVCGNDDYMFAGCTNLVGAVPYDGNKIGSEMANYATGYFTYKALAETYAVFDETTNTLTFKHDTNRPGGAFALNEGKNLPNWYRPDSYGNNSISIKKVVFDASFANARPTSCYGWFYRCKDLTIIEGIEYLNTQNVTNMGFMFYDCSALKSLDLSNFDTKNVTNMQSMFNGCSALTTIYASEKFVTTAYKEDYNMFVGCIHL
;
A
#
# COMPACT_ATOMS: atom_id res chain seq x y z
N ASP A 1 -40.40 -6.76 58.44
CA ASP A 1 -40.61 -5.35 58.74
C ASP A 1 -39.56 -4.90 59.73
N THR A 2 -38.70 -4.00 59.41
CA THR A 2 -37.57 -3.55 60.23
C THR A 2 -37.76 -2.12 60.76
N LYS A 3 -38.98 -1.57 60.73
CA LYS A 3 -39.29 -0.17 61.12
C LYS A 3 -38.90 0.21 62.54
N ASN A 4 -38.82 -0.78 63.47
CA ASN A 4 -38.48 -0.57 64.89
C ASN A 4 -37.08 -1.12 65.23
N VAL A 5 -36.29 -1.58 64.27
CA VAL A 5 -34.97 -2.15 64.54
C VAL A 5 -33.94 -1.01 64.65
N THR A 6 -33.31 -0.94 65.85
CA THR A 6 -32.36 0.13 66.19
C THR A 6 -30.90 -0.26 66.02
N ASP A 7 -30.59 -1.56 66.00
CA ASP A 7 -29.23 -2.07 65.75
C ASP A 7 -29.22 -3.15 64.69
N MET A 8 -28.45 -2.90 63.64
CA MET A 8 -28.19 -3.82 62.53
C MET A 8 -26.67 -3.99 62.29
N SER A 9 -25.86 -3.72 63.33
CA SER A 9 -24.39 -3.85 63.21
C SER A 9 -24.04 -5.28 62.90
N GLU A 10 -23.08 -5.43 61.94
CA GLU A 10 -22.51 -6.70 61.49
C GLU A 10 -23.54 -7.74 60.98
N MET A 11 -24.80 -7.32 60.69
CA MET A 11 -25.91 -8.19 60.31
C MET A 11 -25.58 -9.21 59.22
N PHE A 12 -24.78 -8.83 58.20
CA PHE A 12 -24.33 -9.69 57.13
C PHE A 12 -22.81 -9.80 57.12
N CYS A 13 -22.12 -9.40 58.19
CA CYS A 13 -20.65 -9.35 58.24
C CYS A 13 -20.05 -10.74 57.96
N ARG A 14 -19.00 -10.78 57.07
CA ARG A 14 -18.26 -11.97 56.66
C ARG A 14 -19.10 -13.04 55.95
N CYS A 15 -20.25 -12.69 55.39
CA CYS A 15 -21.05 -13.58 54.56
C CYS A 15 -20.43 -13.62 53.12
N SER A 16 -19.21 -14.15 53.01
CA SER A 16 -18.43 -14.11 51.74
C SER A 16 -19.05 -14.92 50.59
N SER A 17 -19.89 -15.92 50.93
CA SER A 17 -20.60 -16.72 49.91
C SER A 17 -21.98 -16.18 49.55
N LEU A 18 -22.42 -15.11 50.23
CA LEU A 18 -23.73 -14.52 49.99
C LEU A 18 -23.71 -13.69 48.69
N THR A 19 -24.55 -14.07 47.73
CA THR A 19 -24.63 -13.41 46.42
C THR A 19 -25.81 -12.44 46.32
N THR A 20 -26.96 -12.77 46.99
CA THR A 20 -28.19 -11.98 46.82
C THR A 20 -28.97 -11.92 48.14
N ILE A 21 -29.47 -10.74 48.49
CA ILE A 21 -30.39 -10.52 49.59
C ILE A 21 -31.69 -9.95 49.02
N TYR A 22 -32.76 -10.71 49.05
CA TYR A 22 -34.07 -10.20 48.64
C TYR A 22 -34.72 -9.44 49.81
N ALA A 23 -35.14 -8.20 49.54
CA ALA A 23 -35.82 -7.35 50.49
C ALA A 23 -37.06 -6.70 49.87
N SER A 24 -38.09 -6.44 50.70
CA SER A 24 -39.26 -5.66 50.32
C SER A 24 -39.16 -4.22 50.87
N ASP A 25 -40.14 -3.38 50.52
CA ASP A 25 -40.34 -2.03 51.03
C ASP A 25 -40.47 -1.95 52.54
N LYS A 26 -40.76 -3.11 53.17
CA LYS A 26 -40.84 -3.25 54.67
C LYS A 26 -39.44 -3.33 55.31
N PHE A 27 -38.41 -3.56 54.59
CA PHE A 27 -37.04 -3.48 55.09
C PHE A 27 -36.56 -2.01 55.05
N VAL A 28 -36.65 -1.36 56.20
CA VAL A 28 -36.27 0.03 56.38
C VAL A 28 -35.20 0.20 57.45
N THR A 29 -34.31 1.18 57.26
CA THR A 29 -33.19 1.48 58.16
C THR A 29 -33.38 2.81 58.89
N THR A 30 -34.59 3.38 58.88
CA THR A 30 -34.89 4.72 59.41
C THR A 30 -34.71 4.81 60.95
N ALA A 31 -35.08 3.75 61.70
CA ALA A 31 -34.88 3.68 63.14
C ALA A 31 -33.49 3.15 63.54
N CYS A 32 -32.67 2.74 62.60
CA CYS A 32 -31.38 2.11 62.86
C CYS A 32 -30.32 3.15 63.26
N GLU A 33 -29.90 3.08 64.53
CA GLU A 33 -28.89 3.95 65.15
C GLU A 33 -27.50 3.33 65.03
N SER A 34 -27.39 2.00 65.12
CA SER A 34 -26.16 1.24 65.04
C SER A 34 -26.16 0.36 63.80
N TYR A 35 -25.16 0.56 62.93
CA TYR A 35 -25.08 -0.11 61.63
C TYR A 35 -23.64 -0.39 61.18
N ARG A 36 -22.71 -0.40 62.16
CA ARG A 36 -21.28 -0.58 61.86
C ARG A 36 -21.05 -1.94 61.15
N ASP A 37 -20.24 -1.89 60.05
CA ASP A 37 -19.77 -3.07 59.32
C ASP A 37 -20.88 -4.04 58.88
N MET A 38 -22.11 -3.54 58.62
CA MET A 38 -23.31 -4.34 58.32
C MET A 38 -23.04 -5.34 57.16
N PHE A 39 -22.25 -4.96 56.14
CA PHE A 39 -21.92 -5.78 54.98
C PHE A 39 -20.44 -6.11 54.90
N ALA A 40 -19.64 -5.90 55.92
CA ALA A 40 -18.18 -6.10 55.85
C ALA A 40 -17.83 -7.56 55.47
N GLY A 41 -17.02 -7.74 54.39
CA GLY A 41 -16.58 -9.04 53.90
C GLY A 41 -17.60 -9.83 53.09
N CYS A 42 -18.67 -9.18 52.59
CA CYS A 42 -19.63 -9.77 51.66
C CYS A 42 -19.19 -9.65 50.20
N ALA A 43 -17.98 -10.10 49.89
CA ALA A 43 -17.31 -9.84 48.60
C ALA A 43 -18.09 -10.26 47.33
N ASN A 44 -18.99 -11.25 47.47
CA ASN A 44 -19.80 -11.76 46.35
C ASN A 44 -21.23 -11.19 46.32
N LEU A 45 -21.55 -10.25 47.23
CA LEU A 45 -22.90 -9.72 47.33
C LEU A 45 -23.20 -8.74 46.19
N VAL A 46 -24.33 -8.99 45.52
CA VAL A 46 -24.80 -8.24 44.40
C VAL A 46 -26.27 -7.88 44.55
N GLY A 47 -26.57 -6.59 44.60
CA GLY A 47 -27.92 -6.05 44.61
C GLY A 47 -28.15 -5.09 43.47
N ALA A 48 -28.67 -3.89 43.71
CA ALA A 48 -28.71 -2.82 42.72
C ALA A 48 -27.32 -2.41 42.27
N VAL A 49 -26.32 -2.58 43.15
CA VAL A 49 -24.88 -2.37 42.82
C VAL A 49 -24.07 -3.54 43.38
N PRO A 50 -22.87 -3.82 42.81
CA PRO A 50 -21.94 -4.80 43.35
C PRO A 50 -21.35 -4.31 44.68
N TYR A 51 -20.86 -5.26 45.49
CA TYR A 51 -20.22 -4.97 46.74
C TYR A 51 -18.99 -4.06 46.58
N ASP A 52 -18.97 -3.01 47.40
CA ASP A 52 -17.84 -2.09 47.52
C ASP A 52 -17.31 -2.12 48.96
N ASN A 53 -16.05 -2.55 49.13
CA ASN A 53 -15.45 -2.64 50.47
C ASN A 53 -15.33 -1.27 51.19
N GLY A 54 -15.49 -0.16 50.49
CA GLY A 54 -15.56 1.19 51.07
C GLY A 54 -16.95 1.57 51.60
N LYS A 55 -18.04 0.81 51.25
CA LYS A 55 -19.43 1.10 51.55
C LYS A 55 -20.09 -0.09 52.26
N LYS A 56 -20.03 -0.11 53.58
CA LYS A 56 -20.40 -1.27 54.41
C LYS A 56 -21.59 -1.03 55.34
N GLY A 57 -22.15 0.17 55.36
CA GLY A 57 -23.15 0.60 56.27
C GLY A 57 -24.59 0.50 55.76
N LYS A 58 -25.53 1.01 56.54
CA LYS A 58 -26.98 0.98 56.26
C LYS A 58 -27.41 1.70 54.99
N GLU A 59 -26.58 2.60 54.48
CA GLU A 59 -26.80 3.30 53.21
C GLU A 59 -26.92 2.34 52.05
N MET A 60 -26.31 1.15 52.17
CA MET A 60 -26.36 0.11 51.16
C MET A 60 -27.51 -0.91 51.38
N ALA A 61 -28.29 -0.77 52.46
CA ALA A 61 -29.38 -1.69 52.76
C ALA A 61 -30.69 -1.27 52.05
N ASN A 62 -30.65 -1.17 50.74
CA ASN A 62 -31.81 -0.86 49.92
C ASN A 62 -31.65 -1.52 48.51
N TYR A 63 -32.76 -1.66 47.77
CA TYR A 63 -32.81 -2.32 46.47
C TYR A 63 -32.80 -1.36 45.27
N THR A 64 -32.66 -0.06 45.49
CA THR A 64 -32.60 0.94 44.43
C THR A 64 -31.14 1.35 44.08
N THR A 65 -30.33 1.53 45.11
CA THR A 65 -28.91 1.99 44.96
C THR A 65 -27.95 1.20 45.84
N GLY A 66 -28.44 0.16 46.53
CA GLY A 66 -27.69 -0.61 47.53
C GLY A 66 -27.51 -2.09 47.16
N TYR A 67 -27.27 -2.91 48.20
CA TYR A 67 -26.92 -4.33 48.04
C TYR A 67 -28.11 -5.28 48.05
N PHE A 68 -29.34 -4.79 48.16
CA PHE A 68 -30.53 -5.61 48.13
C PHE A 68 -31.10 -5.76 46.75
N THR A 69 -31.86 -6.83 46.54
CA THR A 69 -32.67 -7.11 45.35
C THR A 69 -34.15 -7.07 45.77
N ASP A 70 -35.02 -6.45 44.98
CA ASP A 70 -36.45 -6.40 45.28
C ASP A 70 -37.02 -7.82 45.33
N ILE A 71 -37.75 -8.14 46.42
CA ILE A 71 -38.41 -9.45 46.59
C ILE A 71 -39.42 -9.72 45.47
N ALA A 72 -40.00 -8.68 44.87
CA ALA A 72 -40.92 -8.82 43.76
C ALA A 72 -40.25 -9.41 42.50
N SER A 73 -38.92 -9.31 42.42
CA SER A 73 -38.11 -9.88 41.34
C SER A 73 -37.68 -11.33 41.57
N LYS A 74 -38.05 -11.94 42.72
CA LYS A 74 -37.66 -13.31 43.02
C LYS A 74 -38.31 -14.29 42.04
N GLY A 75 -37.47 -14.99 41.27
CA GLY A 75 -37.95 -15.89 40.21
C GLY A 75 -38.17 -15.17 38.87
N ALA A 76 -37.91 -13.84 38.79
CA ALA A 76 -37.96 -13.12 37.56
C ALA A 76 -36.83 -13.56 36.60
N GLU A 77 -37.12 -13.62 35.33
CA GLU A 77 -36.17 -13.84 34.24
C GLU A 77 -36.01 -12.59 33.38
N SER A 78 -34.81 -12.39 32.86
CA SER A 78 -34.55 -11.35 31.83
C SER A 78 -34.79 -11.94 30.46
N TYR A 79 -35.59 -11.25 29.63
CA TYR A 79 -35.95 -11.72 28.30
C TYR A 79 -36.31 -10.56 27.36
N ALA A 80 -36.36 -10.85 26.08
CA ALA A 80 -36.84 -9.92 25.04
C ALA A 80 -38.02 -10.53 24.27
N VAL A 81 -38.98 -9.70 23.87
CA VAL A 81 -40.14 -10.07 23.06
C VAL A 81 -40.17 -9.18 21.82
N PHE A 82 -40.23 -9.78 20.63
CA PHE A 82 -40.39 -9.06 19.37
C PHE A 82 -41.84 -9.15 18.89
N ASP A 83 -42.51 -8.00 18.80
CA ASP A 83 -43.83 -7.84 18.22
C ASP A 83 -43.67 -7.45 16.73
N LYS A 84 -43.99 -8.40 15.85
CA LYS A 84 -43.94 -8.21 14.38
C LYS A 84 -44.99 -7.23 13.84
N ALA A 85 -46.11 -7.01 14.60
CA ALA A 85 -47.16 -6.12 14.15
C ALA A 85 -46.76 -4.64 14.32
N THR A 86 -45.91 -4.35 15.27
CA THR A 86 -45.44 -3.00 15.59
C THR A 86 -43.93 -2.83 15.38
N ASN A 87 -43.21 -3.84 14.87
CA ASN A 87 -41.76 -3.87 14.72
C ASN A 87 -41.02 -3.45 16.01
N THR A 88 -41.60 -3.83 17.18
CA THR A 88 -41.09 -3.41 18.48
C THR A 88 -40.43 -4.57 19.24
N LEU A 89 -39.18 -4.38 19.67
CA LEU A 89 -38.47 -5.27 20.55
C LEU A 89 -38.57 -4.74 22.00
N THR A 90 -39.20 -5.50 22.91
CA THR A 90 -39.42 -5.10 24.31
C THR A 90 -38.58 -5.97 25.25
N PHE A 91 -37.79 -5.35 26.13
CA PHE A 91 -37.00 -6.00 27.17
C PHE A 91 -37.69 -5.93 28.50
N LYS A 92 -37.75 -7.05 29.22
CA LYS A 92 -38.40 -7.19 30.53
C LYS A 92 -37.58 -8.06 31.50
N HIS A 93 -37.76 -7.82 32.77
CA HIS A 93 -37.28 -8.67 33.87
C HIS A 93 -38.39 -8.91 34.88
N ASP A 94 -39.20 -9.94 34.67
CA ASP A 94 -40.33 -10.28 35.51
C ASP A 94 -40.58 -11.80 35.56
N THR A 95 -41.62 -12.22 36.29
CA THR A 95 -42.02 -13.63 36.42
C THR A 95 -42.97 -14.12 35.35
N ASN A 96 -43.29 -13.27 34.34
CA ASN A 96 -44.32 -13.52 33.33
C ASN A 96 -43.73 -13.72 31.93
N LYS A 97 -42.58 -14.41 31.82
CA LYS A 97 -41.94 -14.68 30.52
C LYS A 97 -42.85 -15.49 29.61
N PRO A 98 -43.30 -14.94 28.49
CA PRO A 98 -44.17 -15.63 27.54
C PRO A 98 -43.41 -16.73 26.77
N GLU A 99 -44.17 -17.71 26.26
CA GLU A 99 -43.63 -18.70 25.35
C GLU A 99 -43.08 -18.01 24.06
N GLY A 100 -41.89 -18.41 23.59
CA GLY A 100 -41.24 -17.81 22.44
C GLY A 100 -40.48 -16.51 22.73
N ALA A 101 -40.45 -16.01 23.98
CA ALA A 101 -39.57 -14.92 24.35
C ALA A 101 -38.08 -15.34 24.26
N PHE A 102 -37.25 -14.43 23.76
CA PHE A 102 -35.80 -14.65 23.65
C PHE A 102 -35.11 -14.53 25.02
N ALA A 103 -34.25 -15.46 25.33
CA ALA A 103 -33.29 -15.29 26.43
C ALA A 103 -32.23 -14.24 26.03
N LEU A 104 -31.65 -13.57 27.03
CA LEU A 104 -30.51 -12.68 26.79
C LEU A 104 -29.27 -13.52 26.41
N ASN A 105 -28.41 -12.98 25.56
CA ASN A 105 -27.14 -13.60 25.21
C ASN A 105 -26.11 -13.44 26.34
N GLU A 106 -25.09 -14.30 26.29
CA GLU A 106 -23.93 -14.26 27.18
C GLU A 106 -22.64 -14.22 26.35
N GLY A 107 -21.62 -13.53 26.87
CA GLY A 107 -20.31 -13.39 26.18
C GLY A 107 -20.46 -12.75 24.80
N ASP A 108 -19.81 -13.33 23.81
CA ASP A 108 -19.73 -12.84 22.44
C ASP A 108 -20.75 -13.52 21.51
N ASN A 109 -21.77 -14.16 22.07
CA ASN A 109 -22.81 -14.78 21.27
C ASN A 109 -23.83 -13.73 20.80
N ALA A 110 -24.22 -13.78 19.55
CA ALA A 110 -25.28 -12.94 19.03
C ALA A 110 -26.63 -13.26 19.70
N PRO A 111 -27.49 -12.25 19.98
CA PRO A 111 -28.77 -12.47 20.59
C PRO A 111 -29.76 -13.21 19.69
N GLY A 112 -30.69 -13.96 20.29
CA GLY A 112 -31.63 -14.78 19.53
C GLY A 112 -32.62 -14.03 18.63
N TRP A 113 -32.78 -12.71 18.79
CA TRP A 113 -33.57 -11.82 17.92
C TRP A 113 -32.74 -11.28 16.73
N TYR A 114 -31.42 -11.45 16.71
CA TYR A 114 -30.57 -11.13 15.54
C TYR A 114 -30.66 -12.27 14.55
N LYS A 115 -31.13 -11.97 13.34
CA LYS A 115 -31.26 -12.91 12.24
C LYS A 115 -30.67 -12.27 10.99
N PRO A 116 -29.35 -12.40 10.79
CA PRO A 116 -28.68 -11.75 9.68
C PRO A 116 -29.13 -12.35 8.34
N ASP A 117 -29.22 -11.48 7.33
CA ASP A 117 -29.22 -11.86 5.92
C ASP A 117 -27.77 -12.10 5.42
N ASP A 118 -27.63 -12.33 4.10
CA ASP A 118 -26.31 -12.57 3.47
C ASP A 118 -25.35 -11.38 3.59
N TYR A 119 -25.85 -10.19 3.97
CA TYR A 119 -25.08 -8.96 4.16
C TYR A 119 -24.90 -8.57 5.63
N GLY A 120 -25.37 -9.39 6.56
CA GLY A 120 -25.29 -9.13 7.99
C GLY A 120 -26.40 -8.22 8.55
N TYR A 121 -27.38 -7.80 7.76
CA TYR A 121 -28.51 -7.02 8.25
C TYR A 121 -29.54 -7.88 8.99
N ASN A 122 -30.07 -7.36 10.10
CA ASN A 122 -31.08 -8.09 10.85
C ASN A 122 -32.40 -8.12 10.07
N THR A 123 -32.82 -9.32 9.64
CA THR A 123 -34.08 -9.53 8.90
C THR A 123 -35.34 -9.30 9.72
N ASN A 124 -35.24 -9.22 11.07
CA ASN A 124 -36.31 -8.68 11.89
C ASN A 124 -36.27 -7.15 11.76
N ALA A 125 -37.19 -6.54 11.03
CA ALA A 125 -37.28 -5.09 10.84
C ALA A 125 -37.62 -4.37 12.17
N ILE A 126 -36.63 -4.30 13.09
CA ILE A 126 -36.81 -3.65 14.39
C ILE A 126 -36.74 -2.14 14.21
N GLU A 127 -37.88 -1.46 14.33
CA GLU A 127 -37.99 -0.01 14.22
C GLU A 127 -37.97 0.70 15.58
N LYS A 128 -38.38 -0.02 16.63
CA LYS A 128 -38.51 0.50 17.99
C LYS A 128 -37.99 -0.50 19.02
N VAL A 129 -37.27 0.01 20.03
CA VAL A 129 -36.86 -0.74 21.21
C VAL A 129 -37.50 -0.12 22.45
N VAL A 130 -37.99 -0.96 23.37
CA VAL A 130 -38.55 -0.53 24.66
C VAL A 130 -37.89 -1.32 25.82
N PHE A 131 -37.26 -0.61 26.70
CA PHE A 131 -36.86 -1.17 27.98
C PHE A 131 -37.95 -0.88 28.99
N ASP A 132 -38.70 -1.92 29.41
CA ASP A 132 -39.70 -1.82 30.49
C ASP A 132 -39.02 -1.44 31.81
N ALA A 133 -39.74 -0.75 32.71
CA ALA A 133 -39.20 -0.34 33.99
C ALA A 133 -38.67 -1.52 34.83
N SER A 134 -39.25 -2.72 34.69
CA SER A 134 -38.77 -3.95 35.34
C SER A 134 -37.34 -4.32 34.98
N PHE A 135 -36.89 -3.93 33.75
CA PHE A 135 -35.54 -4.25 33.24
C PHE A 135 -34.43 -3.58 34.06
N ALA A 136 -34.73 -2.56 34.84
CA ALA A 136 -33.77 -1.96 35.77
C ALA A 136 -33.17 -2.98 36.78
N ASN A 137 -33.87 -4.08 37.03
CA ASN A 137 -33.41 -5.17 37.88
C ASN A 137 -32.64 -6.27 37.14
N ALA A 138 -32.62 -6.26 35.83
CA ALA A 138 -31.80 -7.17 35.02
C ALA A 138 -30.30 -6.99 35.30
N ARG A 139 -29.53 -8.05 35.14
CA ARG A 139 -28.09 -8.07 35.38
C ARG A 139 -27.35 -8.76 34.23
N PRO A 140 -27.50 -8.25 33.00
CA PRO A 140 -26.80 -8.81 31.87
C PRO A 140 -25.29 -8.60 32.01
N THR A 141 -24.53 -9.54 31.52
CA THR A 141 -23.04 -9.50 31.47
C THR A 141 -22.50 -9.12 30.11
N SER A 142 -23.36 -9.19 29.08
CA SER A 142 -22.99 -8.84 27.69
C SER A 142 -24.13 -8.09 26.99
N TYR A 143 -23.77 -7.13 26.19
CA TYR A 143 -24.62 -6.44 25.21
C TYR A 143 -24.13 -6.63 23.78
N TYR A 144 -23.26 -7.62 23.57
CA TYR A 144 -22.71 -7.92 22.27
C TYR A 144 -23.81 -8.10 21.20
N GLY A 145 -23.78 -7.28 20.16
CA GLY A 145 -24.67 -7.35 19.02
C GLY A 145 -26.16 -7.13 19.28
N TRP A 146 -26.58 -6.53 20.40
CA TRP A 146 -28.00 -6.42 20.75
C TRP A 146 -28.87 -5.77 19.71
N PHE A 147 -28.37 -4.75 19.02
CA PHE A 147 -29.06 -4.03 17.95
C PHE A 147 -28.29 -4.07 16.63
N CYS A 148 -27.35 -5.02 16.50
CA CYS A 148 -26.57 -5.19 15.28
C CYS A 148 -27.48 -5.38 14.06
N GLY A 149 -27.21 -4.61 12.99
CA GLY A 149 -27.97 -4.67 11.73
C GLY A 149 -29.43 -4.18 11.82
N CYS A 150 -29.81 -3.49 12.91
CA CYS A 150 -31.16 -2.91 13.02
C CYS A 150 -31.25 -1.61 12.21
N ASN A 151 -31.23 -1.74 10.87
CA ASN A 151 -31.18 -0.61 9.92
C ASN A 151 -32.31 0.39 10.07
N ASP A 152 -33.50 -0.10 10.47
CA ASP A 152 -34.73 0.68 10.58
C ASP A 152 -34.96 1.22 12.00
N LEU A 153 -34.06 0.93 12.95
CA LEU A 153 -34.21 1.37 14.35
C LEU A 153 -34.11 2.91 14.44
N THR A 154 -35.22 3.53 14.82
CA THR A 154 -35.34 4.99 14.95
C THR A 154 -35.53 5.47 16.38
N ASN A 155 -36.05 4.61 17.29
CA ASN A 155 -36.46 5.00 18.62
C ASN A 155 -36.10 3.93 19.67
N ILE A 156 -35.48 4.38 20.76
CA ILE A 156 -35.20 3.54 21.95
C ILE A 156 -35.82 4.21 23.15
N GLU A 157 -36.89 3.61 23.70
CA GLU A 157 -37.56 4.10 24.90
C GLU A 157 -37.06 3.38 26.13
N GLY A 158 -36.97 4.08 27.24
CA GLY A 158 -36.63 3.48 28.52
C GLY A 158 -35.16 3.06 28.66
N ILE A 159 -34.25 3.54 27.80
CA ILE A 159 -32.80 3.21 27.84
C ILE A 159 -32.18 3.45 29.24
N LYS A 160 -32.74 4.37 30.05
CA LYS A 160 -32.32 4.62 31.43
C LYS A 160 -32.51 3.41 32.38
N TYR A 161 -33.30 2.42 31.96
CA TYR A 161 -33.51 1.16 32.72
C TYR A 161 -32.50 0.08 32.29
N LEU A 162 -31.64 0.36 31.32
CA LEU A 162 -30.58 -0.54 30.92
C LEU A 162 -29.45 -0.53 31.93
N ASN A 163 -29.20 -1.67 32.59
CA ASN A 163 -28.18 -1.78 33.64
C ASN A 163 -26.85 -2.31 33.05
N THR A 164 -25.89 -1.43 32.89
CA THR A 164 -24.56 -1.75 32.29
C THR A 164 -23.50 -2.08 33.35
N THR A 165 -23.86 -2.17 34.65
CA THR A 165 -22.88 -2.30 35.74
C THR A 165 -22.03 -3.57 35.69
N TYR A 166 -22.57 -4.65 35.13
CA TYR A 166 -21.91 -5.96 35.08
C TYR A 166 -21.41 -6.36 33.70
N VAL A 167 -21.61 -5.47 32.76
CA VAL A 167 -21.30 -5.74 31.34
C VAL A 167 -19.81 -5.66 31.12
N THR A 168 -19.25 -6.66 30.44
CA THR A 168 -17.85 -6.76 30.04
C THR A 168 -17.66 -6.59 28.53
N ASN A 169 -18.71 -6.88 27.71
CA ASN A 169 -18.67 -6.76 26.26
C ASN A 169 -19.87 -5.94 25.76
N MET A 170 -19.56 -4.87 24.98
CA MET A 170 -20.51 -4.01 24.25
C MET A 170 -20.22 -3.97 22.76
N GLY A 171 -19.38 -4.88 22.25
CA GLY A 171 -19.04 -4.95 20.84
C GLY A 171 -20.28 -5.10 19.97
N PHE A 172 -20.32 -4.41 18.84
CA PHE A 172 -21.42 -4.43 17.86
C PHE A 172 -22.79 -3.99 18.39
N MET A 173 -22.87 -3.40 19.60
CA MET A 173 -24.18 -3.17 20.26
C MET A 173 -25.16 -2.40 19.39
N PHE A 174 -24.73 -1.39 18.66
CA PHE A 174 -25.54 -0.57 17.74
C PHE A 174 -25.00 -0.58 16.30
N SER A 175 -24.13 -1.54 15.97
CA SER A 175 -23.56 -1.63 14.60
C SER A 175 -24.69 -1.76 13.57
N GLY A 176 -24.61 -0.97 12.49
CA GLY A 176 -25.62 -0.96 11.43
C GLY A 176 -26.94 -0.29 11.77
N CYS A 177 -27.05 0.47 12.88
CA CYS A 177 -28.27 1.22 13.20
C CYS A 177 -28.38 2.50 12.33
N HIS A 178 -28.51 2.34 11.01
CA HIS A 178 -28.42 3.43 10.04
C HIS A 178 -29.51 4.51 10.20
N ALA A 179 -30.68 4.17 10.72
CA ALA A 179 -31.80 5.12 10.89
C ALA A 179 -31.72 5.93 12.16
N LEU A 180 -30.89 5.55 13.13
CA LEU A 180 -30.81 6.15 14.46
C LEU A 180 -30.19 7.55 14.37
N LYS A 181 -30.92 8.59 14.82
CA LYS A 181 -30.48 9.99 14.74
C LYS A 181 -29.88 10.50 16.05
N THR A 182 -30.38 10.00 17.17
CA THR A 182 -29.95 10.39 18.51
C THR A 182 -29.94 9.15 19.43
N LEU A 183 -28.99 9.10 20.35
CA LEU A 183 -28.86 8.01 21.30
C LEU A 183 -28.36 8.56 22.62
N ASP A 184 -29.10 8.31 23.73
CA ASP A 184 -28.68 8.72 25.06
C ASP A 184 -27.94 7.57 25.75
N VAL A 185 -26.63 7.64 25.81
CA VAL A 185 -25.76 6.68 26.54
C VAL A 185 -25.19 7.27 27.84
N SER A 186 -25.72 8.42 28.32
CA SER A 186 -25.19 9.15 29.47
C SER A 186 -25.26 8.35 30.79
N LYS A 187 -26.04 7.26 30.82
CA LYS A 187 -26.19 6.36 32.00
C LYS A 187 -25.35 5.08 31.87
N PHE A 188 -24.64 4.88 30.77
CA PHE A 188 -23.83 3.69 30.61
C PHE A 188 -22.63 3.71 31.56
N ASN A 189 -22.49 2.66 32.35
CA ASN A 189 -21.31 2.40 33.17
C ASN A 189 -20.40 1.42 32.41
N THR A 190 -19.33 1.94 31.82
CA THR A 190 -18.39 1.14 31.01
C THR A 190 -17.15 0.69 31.78
N LYS A 191 -17.09 0.91 33.10
CA LYS A 191 -15.92 0.63 33.94
C LYS A 191 -15.39 -0.80 33.83
N ASN A 192 -16.26 -1.79 33.62
CA ASN A 192 -15.90 -3.20 33.54
C ASN A 192 -15.81 -3.71 32.09
N VAL A 193 -16.08 -2.84 31.13
CA VAL A 193 -16.09 -3.21 29.69
C VAL A 193 -14.66 -3.36 29.19
N THR A 194 -14.40 -4.45 28.47
CA THR A 194 -13.11 -4.77 27.87
C THR A 194 -13.15 -4.69 26.33
N ASP A 195 -14.35 -4.76 25.73
CA ASP A 195 -14.58 -4.74 24.28
C ASP A 195 -15.74 -3.79 23.94
N ILE A 196 -15.44 -2.79 23.10
CA ILE A 196 -16.39 -1.83 22.52
C ILE A 196 -16.22 -1.74 21.00
N SER A 197 -15.58 -2.75 20.40
CA SER A 197 -15.36 -2.80 18.95
C SER A 197 -16.68 -2.71 18.19
N CYS A 198 -16.71 -1.98 17.08
CA CYS A 198 -17.89 -1.78 16.25
C CYS A 198 -19.14 -1.25 16.98
N MET A 199 -19.01 -0.67 18.21
CA MET A 199 -20.19 -0.37 19.05
C MET A 199 -21.20 0.55 18.35
N PHE A 200 -20.75 1.53 17.56
CA PHE A 200 -21.58 2.48 16.81
C PHE A 200 -21.29 2.43 15.30
N ASP A 201 -20.61 1.36 14.83
CA ASP A 201 -20.28 1.21 13.41
C ASP A 201 -21.55 1.33 12.55
N GLY A 202 -21.45 2.08 11.45
CA GLY A 202 -22.56 2.29 10.52
C GLY A 202 -23.74 3.11 11.06
N CYS A 203 -23.64 3.78 12.22
CA CYS A 203 -24.67 4.69 12.71
C CYS A 203 -24.71 5.98 11.86
N SER A 204 -24.95 5.85 10.57
CA SER A 204 -24.71 6.89 9.56
C SER A 204 -25.57 8.16 9.68
N LYS A 205 -26.71 8.11 10.37
CA LYS A 205 -27.58 9.27 10.62
C LYS A 205 -27.44 9.85 12.04
N LEU A 206 -26.57 9.27 12.88
CA LEU A 206 -26.33 9.76 14.24
C LEU A 206 -25.60 11.11 14.18
N THR A 207 -26.27 12.18 14.62
CA THR A 207 -25.74 13.55 14.51
C THR A 207 -25.00 13.99 15.76
N THR A 208 -25.37 13.46 16.91
CA THR A 208 -24.78 13.76 18.22
C THR A 208 -24.70 12.49 19.07
N LEU A 209 -23.59 12.31 19.76
CA LEU A 209 -23.36 11.20 20.68
C LEU A 209 -22.51 11.68 21.84
N ASP A 210 -23.05 11.61 23.06
CA ASP A 210 -22.32 11.97 24.28
C ASP A 210 -21.71 10.73 24.94
N VAL A 211 -20.43 10.49 24.70
CA VAL A 211 -19.63 9.42 25.31
C VAL A 211 -18.69 9.94 26.41
N SER A 212 -18.84 11.21 26.83
CA SER A 212 -17.98 11.85 27.83
C SER A 212 -17.97 11.16 29.20
N LYS A 213 -18.90 10.20 29.47
CA LYS A 213 -18.95 9.41 30.68
C LYS A 213 -18.36 8.02 30.54
N PHE A 214 -17.88 7.63 29.37
CA PHE A 214 -17.29 6.32 29.17
C PHE A 214 -15.94 6.22 29.92
N ASP A 215 -15.82 5.21 30.80
CA ASP A 215 -14.53 4.81 31.38
C ASP A 215 -13.98 3.62 30.58
N THR A 216 -13.01 3.89 29.71
CA THR A 216 -12.47 2.90 28.76
C THR A 216 -11.12 2.32 29.17
N LYS A 217 -10.70 2.55 30.44
CA LYS A 217 -9.35 2.14 30.91
C LYS A 217 -9.08 0.62 30.87
N ASN A 218 -10.13 -0.21 30.81
CA ASN A 218 -10.02 -1.66 30.73
C ASN A 218 -10.26 -2.19 29.33
N VAL A 219 -10.56 -1.31 28.36
CA VAL A 219 -10.84 -1.67 26.97
C VAL A 219 -9.52 -2.05 26.28
N THR A 220 -9.57 -3.14 25.53
CA THR A 220 -8.45 -3.67 24.74
C THR A 220 -8.67 -3.56 23.24
N ASP A 221 -9.93 -3.46 22.78
CA ASP A 221 -10.32 -3.36 21.39
C ASP A 221 -11.29 -2.19 21.18
N MET A 222 -10.88 -1.23 20.33
CA MET A 222 -11.67 -0.06 19.90
C MET A 222 -11.85 -0.01 18.38
N SER A 223 -11.53 -1.13 17.70
CA SER A 223 -11.63 -1.20 16.25
C SER A 223 -13.07 -0.88 15.78
N TYR A 224 -13.22 -0.12 14.70
CA TYR A 224 -14.50 0.25 14.08
C TYR A 224 -15.49 1.01 15.01
N MET A 225 -15.08 1.46 16.20
CA MET A 225 -16.05 1.93 17.22
C MET A 225 -17.01 3.00 16.70
N PHE A 226 -16.55 3.96 15.89
CA PHE A 226 -17.34 5.03 15.27
C PHE A 226 -17.32 4.98 13.74
N SER A 227 -16.87 3.86 13.17
CA SER A 227 -16.82 3.67 11.73
C SER A 227 -18.19 3.96 11.10
N GLY A 228 -18.19 4.67 9.95
CA GLY A 228 -19.44 4.98 9.23
C GLY A 228 -20.39 5.94 9.94
N CYS A 229 -19.98 6.63 11.01
CA CYS A 229 -20.79 7.67 11.67
C CYS A 229 -20.78 8.97 10.85
N ASN A 230 -21.28 8.90 9.62
CA ASN A 230 -21.15 9.92 8.58
C ASN A 230 -21.74 11.30 8.93
N ALA A 231 -22.75 11.36 9.83
CA ALA A 231 -23.45 12.60 10.20
C ALA A 231 -22.93 13.19 11.51
N LEU A 232 -22.01 12.52 12.22
CA LEU A 232 -21.48 12.96 13.49
C LEU A 232 -20.53 14.15 13.29
N THR A 233 -20.86 15.28 13.88
CA THR A 233 -20.11 16.55 13.66
C THR A 233 -19.05 16.83 14.73
N THR A 234 -19.25 16.35 15.93
CA THR A 234 -18.35 16.50 17.08
C THR A 234 -18.38 15.26 17.94
N LEU A 235 -17.26 14.95 18.59
CA LEU A 235 -17.12 13.81 19.49
C LEU A 235 -16.17 14.19 20.63
N ASP A 236 -16.65 14.08 21.88
CA ASP A 236 -15.84 14.34 23.08
C ASP A 236 -15.29 13.01 23.61
N LEU A 237 -13.99 12.80 23.46
CA LEU A 237 -13.26 11.63 23.90
C LEU A 237 -12.38 11.89 25.12
N SER A 238 -12.51 13.04 25.79
CA SER A 238 -11.61 13.51 26.84
C SER A 238 -11.41 12.53 28.03
N ASN A 239 -12.33 11.58 28.23
CA ASN A 239 -12.24 10.55 29.25
C ASN A 239 -11.82 9.17 28.73
N PHE A 240 -11.44 9.06 27.43
CA PHE A 240 -11.02 7.78 26.87
C PHE A 240 -9.61 7.40 27.33
N GLY A 241 -9.50 6.37 28.16
CA GLY A 241 -8.22 5.76 28.53
C GLY A 241 -7.86 4.67 27.51
N THR A 242 -6.80 4.87 26.74
CA THR A 242 -6.41 3.97 25.63
C THR A 242 -5.18 3.10 25.94
N LYS A 243 -4.64 3.19 27.16
CA LYS A 243 -3.40 2.53 27.57
C LYS A 243 -3.34 1.01 27.31
N ASN A 244 -4.48 0.32 27.37
CA ASN A 244 -4.56 -1.13 27.21
C ASN A 244 -5.05 -1.54 25.82
N VAL A 245 -5.36 -0.58 24.95
CA VAL A 245 -5.87 -0.85 23.60
C VAL A 245 -4.74 -1.37 22.72
N THR A 246 -5.04 -2.43 21.99
CA THR A 246 -4.13 -3.08 21.03
C THR A 246 -4.57 -2.90 19.58
N ASP A 247 -5.87 -2.63 19.36
CA ASP A 247 -6.44 -2.44 18.02
C ASP A 247 -7.28 -1.15 17.97
N MET A 248 -6.92 -0.24 17.05
CA MET A 248 -7.62 1.01 16.75
C MET A 248 -7.97 1.11 15.25
N SER A 249 -7.91 -0.02 14.53
CA SER A 249 -8.21 -0.03 13.10
C SER A 249 -9.62 0.50 12.84
N GLU A 250 -9.77 1.31 11.78
CA GLU A 250 -11.05 1.87 11.32
C GLU A 250 -11.87 2.63 12.40
N MET A 251 -11.26 3.01 13.55
CA MET A 251 -12.00 3.59 14.68
C MET A 251 -12.87 4.79 14.29
N PHE A 252 -12.43 5.63 13.35
CA PHE A 252 -13.14 6.79 12.82
C PHE A 252 -13.35 6.73 11.31
N TYR A 253 -13.25 5.53 10.72
CA TYR A 253 -13.47 5.33 9.29
C TYR A 253 -14.76 6.02 8.81
N SER A 254 -14.67 6.81 7.73
CA SER A 254 -15.83 7.48 7.12
C SER A 254 -16.63 8.42 8.05
N CYS A 255 -16.00 9.02 9.07
CA CYS A 255 -16.61 10.08 9.88
C CYS A 255 -16.63 11.41 9.10
N LYS A 256 -17.37 11.45 7.98
CA LYS A 256 -17.32 12.51 6.94
C LYS A 256 -17.69 13.92 7.41
N ALA A 257 -18.54 14.04 8.43
CA ALA A 257 -18.99 15.34 8.94
C ALA A 257 -18.16 15.84 10.12
N LEU A 258 -17.24 15.03 10.66
CA LEU A 258 -16.43 15.37 11.81
C LEU A 258 -15.43 16.46 11.44
N THR A 259 -15.58 17.65 12.04
CA THR A 259 -14.75 18.82 11.69
C THR A 259 -13.54 18.99 12.59
N THR A 260 -13.64 18.51 13.82
CA THR A 260 -12.58 18.51 14.84
C THR A 260 -12.60 17.21 15.62
N LEU A 261 -11.43 16.69 15.97
CA LEU A 261 -11.28 15.50 16.78
C LEU A 261 -10.04 15.66 17.66
N ASP A 262 -10.19 15.56 18.97
CA ASP A 262 -9.07 15.60 19.91
C ASP A 262 -8.70 14.18 20.36
N VAL A 263 -7.57 13.71 19.87
CA VAL A 263 -6.94 12.43 20.21
C VAL A 263 -5.55 12.62 20.84
N SER A 264 -5.19 13.86 21.18
CA SER A 264 -3.86 14.23 21.69
C SER A 264 -3.47 13.53 23.00
N HIS A 265 -4.45 13.02 23.76
CA HIS A 265 -4.26 12.30 25.02
C HIS A 265 -4.23 10.77 24.87
N PHE A 266 -4.38 10.22 23.67
CA PHE A 266 -4.36 8.77 23.44
C PHE A 266 -2.97 8.20 23.75
N ASP A 267 -2.90 7.20 24.63
CA ASP A 267 -1.71 6.37 24.87
C ASP A 267 -1.76 5.18 23.91
N THR A 268 -0.99 5.25 22.82
CA THR A 268 -1.02 4.27 21.72
C THR A 268 0.13 3.24 21.77
N LYS A 269 0.91 3.25 22.85
CA LYS A 269 2.14 2.42 22.95
C LYS A 269 1.94 0.91 22.80
N ASN A 270 0.72 0.39 23.03
CA ASN A 270 0.38 -1.02 22.89
C ASN A 270 -0.37 -1.34 21.60
N VAL A 271 -0.70 -0.32 20.82
CA VAL A 271 -1.45 -0.49 19.57
C VAL A 271 -0.55 -1.14 18.52
N THR A 272 -1.08 -2.15 17.86
CA THR A 272 -0.41 -2.91 16.79
C THR A 272 -1.01 -2.67 15.42
N ASP A 273 -2.27 -2.22 15.35
CA ASP A 273 -3.00 -1.92 14.13
C ASP A 273 -3.65 -0.53 14.19
N MET A 274 -3.32 0.33 13.22
CA MET A 274 -3.89 1.67 13.02
C MET A 274 -4.40 1.84 11.58
N SER A 275 -4.60 0.73 10.87
CA SER A 275 -5.09 0.77 9.49
C SER A 275 -6.44 1.48 9.42
N GLU A 276 -6.62 2.33 8.40
CA GLU A 276 -7.88 3.02 8.10
C GLU A 276 -8.43 3.91 9.25
N MET A 277 -7.64 4.16 10.32
CA MET A 277 -8.12 4.79 11.56
C MET A 277 -8.86 6.10 11.33
N PHE A 278 -8.41 6.94 10.37
CA PHE A 278 -9.03 8.22 10.01
C PHE A 278 -9.44 8.27 8.54
N GLU A 279 -9.55 7.13 7.87
CA GLU A 279 -9.95 7.09 6.46
C GLU A 279 -11.27 7.82 6.24
N ASP A 280 -11.32 8.65 5.17
CA ASP A 280 -12.49 9.43 4.74
C ASP A 280 -13.10 10.33 5.85
N CYS A 281 -12.24 10.78 6.80
CA CYS A 281 -12.55 11.91 7.67
C CYS A 281 -12.45 13.22 6.89
N SER A 282 -13.22 13.33 5.83
CA SER A 282 -13.06 14.34 4.77
C SER A 282 -13.39 15.78 5.18
N ALA A 283 -14.04 16.00 6.33
CA ALA A 283 -14.29 17.33 6.89
C ALA A 283 -13.23 17.79 7.89
N LEU A 284 -12.34 16.93 8.40
CA LEU A 284 -11.29 17.29 9.36
C LEU A 284 -10.33 18.30 8.72
N THR A 285 -10.11 19.42 9.42
CA THR A 285 -9.19 20.49 9.00
C THR A 285 -7.86 20.43 9.74
N THR A 286 -7.87 19.91 10.95
CA THR A 286 -6.69 19.71 11.82
C THR A 286 -6.83 18.39 12.57
N LEU A 287 -5.72 17.73 12.81
CA LEU A 287 -5.65 16.51 13.61
C LEU A 287 -4.28 16.48 14.31
N ASP A 288 -4.28 16.35 15.63
CA ASP A 288 -3.06 16.25 16.44
C ASP A 288 -2.80 14.79 16.80
N VAL A 289 -1.79 14.19 16.17
CA VAL A 289 -1.29 12.83 16.42
C VAL A 289 0.16 12.84 16.92
N SER A 290 0.67 14.00 17.34
CA SER A 290 2.06 14.20 17.76
C SER A 290 2.47 13.36 18.98
N ASN A 291 1.50 12.89 19.78
CA ASN A 291 1.72 12.02 20.93
C ASN A 291 1.57 10.52 20.61
N PHE A 292 1.30 10.13 19.38
CA PHE A 292 1.16 8.71 19.04
C PHE A 292 2.51 8.00 19.12
N ASP A 293 2.60 6.97 19.98
CA ASP A 293 3.72 6.01 20.01
C ASP A 293 3.36 4.85 19.08
N THR A 294 4.01 4.82 17.91
CA THR A 294 3.69 3.85 16.85
C THR A 294 4.71 2.71 16.74
N LYS A 295 5.63 2.59 17.69
CA LYS A 295 6.73 1.61 17.63
C LYS A 295 6.31 0.14 17.50
N ASN A 296 5.06 -0.21 17.93
CA ASN A 296 4.53 -1.56 17.84
C ASN A 296 3.56 -1.74 16.67
N VAL A 297 3.27 -0.67 15.93
CA VAL A 297 2.33 -0.71 14.79
C VAL A 297 2.98 -1.44 13.63
N THR A 298 2.23 -2.36 13.03
CA THR A 298 2.66 -3.17 11.88
C THR A 298 1.93 -2.83 10.59
N ASP A 299 0.72 -2.25 10.70
CA ASP A 299 -0.08 -1.81 9.55
C ASP A 299 -0.57 -0.37 9.72
N MET A 300 -0.32 0.47 8.72
CA MET A 300 -0.75 1.87 8.62
C MET A 300 -1.44 2.15 7.27
N ASN A 301 -1.90 1.09 6.57
CA ASN A 301 -2.57 1.31 5.30
C ASN A 301 -3.78 2.24 5.47
N ASN A 302 -4.05 3.07 4.48
CA ASN A 302 -5.20 3.98 4.44
C ASN A 302 -5.35 4.92 5.66
N MET A 303 -4.39 5.01 6.60
CA MET A 303 -4.60 5.67 7.90
C MET A 303 -5.21 7.07 7.79
N PHE A 304 -4.82 7.86 6.78
CA PHE A 304 -5.35 9.22 6.51
C PHE A 304 -5.98 9.34 5.12
N TYR A 305 -6.31 8.22 4.48
CA TYR A 305 -6.88 8.24 3.14
C TYR A 305 -8.14 9.11 3.06
N LYS A 306 -8.23 9.98 2.04
CA LYS A 306 -9.33 10.96 1.85
C LYS A 306 -9.53 11.96 3.00
N CYS A 307 -8.56 12.23 3.86
CA CYS A 307 -8.59 13.38 4.74
C CYS A 307 -8.41 14.69 3.92
N SER A 308 -9.34 14.95 3.02
CA SER A 308 -9.20 15.88 1.89
C SER A 308 -9.14 17.36 2.29
N LYS A 309 -9.58 17.73 3.51
CA LYS A 309 -9.50 19.11 4.04
C LYS A 309 -8.35 19.32 5.03
N LEU A 310 -7.62 18.27 5.38
CA LEU A 310 -6.49 18.35 6.30
C LEU A 310 -5.35 19.14 5.62
N THR A 311 -4.98 20.29 6.20
CA THR A 311 -3.98 21.20 5.61
C THR A 311 -2.57 20.96 6.12
N THR A 312 -2.45 20.49 7.34
CA THR A 312 -1.20 20.14 8.03
C THR A 312 -1.39 18.87 8.84
N LEU A 313 -0.37 18.05 8.91
CA LEU A 313 -0.35 16.82 9.71
C LEU A 313 1.07 16.62 10.24
N ASP A 314 1.22 16.55 11.56
CA ASP A 314 2.50 16.28 12.22
C ASP A 314 2.60 14.77 12.53
N VAL A 315 3.46 14.07 11.79
CA VAL A 315 3.79 12.66 11.97
C VAL A 315 5.24 12.45 12.40
N SER A 316 5.90 13.51 12.88
CA SER A 316 7.32 13.48 13.28
C SER A 316 7.61 12.54 14.47
N SER A 317 6.58 12.19 15.24
CA SER A 317 6.67 11.21 16.33
C SER A 317 6.56 9.75 15.88
N PHE A 318 6.19 9.48 14.61
CA PHE A 318 5.93 8.12 14.16
C PHE A 318 7.22 7.30 14.04
N ASP A 319 7.31 6.20 14.78
CA ASP A 319 8.31 5.15 14.59
C ASP A 319 7.70 4.06 13.70
N THR A 320 8.13 4.02 12.45
CA THR A 320 7.57 3.10 11.45
C THR A 320 8.42 1.86 11.20
N LYS A 321 9.40 1.61 12.06
CA LYS A 321 10.37 0.50 11.90
C LYS A 321 9.72 -0.88 11.72
N ASN A 322 8.57 -1.12 12.35
CA ASN A 322 7.88 -2.41 12.28
C ASN A 322 6.75 -2.44 11.24
N VAL A 323 6.48 -1.32 10.58
CA VAL A 323 5.42 -1.23 9.57
C VAL A 323 5.81 -1.97 8.30
N THR A 324 4.91 -2.80 7.79
CA THR A 324 5.09 -3.59 6.56
C THR A 324 4.25 -3.09 5.40
N ASN A 325 3.15 -2.35 5.69
CA ASN A 325 2.21 -1.85 4.70
C ASN A 325 1.91 -0.37 4.97
N MET A 326 2.21 0.49 3.99
CA MET A 326 1.93 1.93 3.99
C MET A 326 1.08 2.34 2.78
N SER A 327 0.43 1.36 2.12
CA SER A 327 -0.38 1.66 0.94
C SER A 327 -1.49 2.66 1.27
N TRP A 328 -1.75 3.61 0.37
CA TRP A 328 -2.80 4.63 0.48
C TRP A 328 -2.68 5.59 1.69
N MET A 329 -1.64 5.51 2.53
CA MET A 329 -1.58 6.16 3.85
C MET A 329 -1.98 7.65 3.82
N PHE A 330 -1.57 8.40 2.81
CA PHE A 330 -1.90 9.83 2.61
C PHE A 330 -2.67 10.09 1.31
N SER A 331 -3.18 9.03 0.67
CA SER A 331 -3.88 9.18 -0.61
C SER A 331 -5.10 10.11 -0.47
N ASP A 332 -5.31 10.97 -1.47
CA ASP A 332 -6.36 11.99 -1.51
C ASP A 332 -6.39 12.97 -0.31
N CYS A 333 -5.26 13.15 0.39
CA CYS A 333 -5.04 14.29 1.30
C CYS A 333 -4.82 15.56 0.47
N SER A 334 -5.82 15.95 -0.29
CA SER A 334 -5.69 16.91 -1.39
C SER A 334 -5.40 18.36 -0.97
N ALA A 335 -5.64 18.73 0.30
CA ALA A 335 -5.34 20.04 0.87
C ALA A 335 -4.00 20.08 1.60
N LEU A 336 -3.33 18.94 1.84
CA LEU A 336 -2.08 18.86 2.58
C LEU A 336 -0.96 19.56 1.81
N THR A 337 -0.34 20.58 2.42
CA THR A 337 0.65 21.43 1.76
C THR A 337 2.10 21.00 2.04
N THR A 338 2.35 20.45 3.21
CA THR A 338 3.66 19.97 3.68
C THR A 338 3.48 18.69 4.47
N LEU A 339 4.47 17.80 4.40
CA LEU A 339 4.51 16.55 5.17
C LEU A 339 5.97 16.26 5.53
N ASP A 340 6.26 16.17 6.82
CA ASP A 340 7.58 15.80 7.32
C ASP A 340 7.62 14.30 7.61
N LEU A 341 8.43 13.58 6.84
CA LEU A 341 8.63 12.13 6.94
C LEU A 341 10.03 11.76 7.46
N SER A 342 10.74 12.71 8.07
CA SER A 342 12.13 12.52 8.52
C SER A 342 12.30 11.43 9.59
N SER A 343 11.22 11.07 10.30
CA SER A 343 11.19 9.99 11.29
C SER A 343 10.90 8.61 10.68
N PHE A 344 10.45 8.54 9.42
CA PHE A 344 10.01 7.28 8.83
C PHE A 344 11.18 6.34 8.54
N ASN A 345 11.06 5.11 8.99
CA ASN A 345 11.94 3.99 8.65
C ASN A 345 11.13 2.99 7.83
N THR A 346 11.46 2.86 6.56
CA THR A 346 10.69 2.03 5.61
C THR A 346 11.34 0.69 5.26
N GLN A 347 12.41 0.30 6.01
CA GLN A 347 13.20 -0.90 5.70
C GLN A 347 12.38 -2.21 5.63
N ASN A 348 11.24 -2.30 6.32
CA ASN A 348 10.38 -3.48 6.34
C ASN A 348 9.13 -3.33 5.47
N VAL A 349 8.93 -2.18 4.83
CA VAL A 349 7.76 -1.93 4.00
C VAL A 349 7.87 -2.69 2.69
N THR A 350 6.79 -3.38 2.31
CA THR A 350 6.69 -4.16 1.06
C THR A 350 5.71 -3.53 0.07
N ASP A 351 4.73 -2.76 0.55
CA ASP A 351 3.73 -2.08 -0.27
C ASP A 351 3.66 -0.58 0.05
N MET A 352 3.93 0.26 -0.97
CA MET A 352 3.82 1.71 -0.95
C MET A 352 2.86 2.22 -2.03
N SER A 353 2.00 1.33 -2.56
CA SER A 353 1.05 1.72 -3.60
C SER A 353 0.14 2.84 -3.13
N LEU A 354 -0.12 3.81 -4.02
CA LEU A 354 -1.00 4.96 -3.80
C LEU A 354 -0.65 5.82 -2.57
N MET A 355 0.52 5.68 -1.95
CA MET A 355 0.84 6.33 -0.66
C MET A 355 0.60 7.84 -0.68
N PHE A 356 0.93 8.54 -1.76
CA PHE A 356 0.74 9.99 -1.92
C PHE A 356 -0.21 10.33 -3.09
N ASN A 357 -0.95 9.35 -3.61
CA ASN A 357 -1.88 9.60 -4.71
C ASN A 357 -2.83 10.75 -4.38
N GLY A 358 -3.07 11.66 -5.31
CA GLY A 358 -4.04 12.75 -5.12
C GLY A 358 -3.64 13.82 -4.10
N CYS A 359 -2.41 13.87 -3.61
CA CYS A 359 -1.88 14.95 -2.76
C CYS A 359 -1.66 16.24 -3.59
N LYS A 360 -2.75 16.84 -4.05
CA LYS A 360 -2.75 17.92 -5.07
C LYS A 360 -2.10 19.23 -4.61
N ALA A 361 -2.08 19.49 -3.30
CA ALA A 361 -1.53 20.73 -2.75
C ALA A 361 -0.07 20.60 -2.32
N LEU A 362 0.46 19.38 -2.21
CA LEU A 362 1.82 19.10 -1.79
C LEU A 362 2.82 19.61 -2.84
N THR A 363 3.80 20.43 -2.41
CA THR A 363 4.76 21.07 -3.32
C THR A 363 6.14 20.44 -3.27
N THR A 364 6.50 19.86 -2.16
CA THR A 364 7.79 19.17 -1.91
C THR A 364 7.57 17.96 -1.03
N LEU A 365 8.42 16.96 -1.17
CA LEU A 365 8.44 15.76 -0.34
C LEU A 365 9.88 15.31 -0.18
N ASP A 366 10.34 15.14 1.06
CA ASP A 366 11.66 14.61 1.38
C ASP A 366 11.54 13.10 1.62
N LEU A 367 12.19 12.31 0.75
CA LEU A 367 12.23 10.86 0.81
C LEU A 367 13.64 10.34 1.16
N SER A 368 14.53 11.21 1.68
CA SER A 368 15.93 10.88 1.92
C SER A 368 16.15 9.72 2.91
N ASN A 369 15.17 9.45 3.79
CA ASN A 369 15.20 8.35 4.76
C ASN A 369 14.49 7.07 4.27
N PHE A 370 13.93 7.08 3.06
CA PHE A 370 13.21 5.91 2.55
C PHE A 370 14.18 4.82 2.10
N ASP A 371 14.11 3.65 2.71
CA ASP A 371 14.75 2.42 2.25
C ASP A 371 13.68 1.56 1.57
N THR A 372 13.77 1.43 0.25
CA THR A 372 12.76 0.73 -0.55
C THR A 372 13.25 -0.63 -1.08
N GLN A 373 14.38 -1.15 -0.54
CA GLN A 373 14.95 -2.41 -1.02
C GLN A 373 14.00 -3.62 -0.95
N ASN A 374 12.99 -3.58 -0.06
CA ASN A 374 12.01 -4.65 0.12
C ASN A 374 10.66 -4.34 -0.56
N VAL A 375 10.49 -3.15 -1.13
CA VAL A 375 9.23 -2.74 -1.78
C VAL A 375 9.07 -3.48 -3.10
N THR A 376 7.89 -4.07 -3.29
CA THR A 376 7.51 -4.78 -4.52
C THR A 376 6.45 -4.07 -5.32
N ASN A 377 5.69 -3.15 -4.70
CA ASN A 377 4.57 -2.44 -5.29
C ASN A 377 4.70 -0.92 -5.06
N MET A 378 4.85 -0.15 -6.17
CA MET A 378 4.87 1.32 -6.18
C MET A 378 3.79 1.90 -7.10
N ARG A 379 2.77 1.09 -7.40
CA ARG A 379 1.65 1.47 -8.27
C ARG A 379 1.03 2.77 -7.78
N ILE A 380 0.85 3.74 -8.71
CA ILE A 380 0.12 5.00 -8.49
C ILE A 380 0.70 5.85 -7.32
N MET A 381 1.94 5.61 -6.86
CA MET A 381 2.47 6.18 -5.62
C MET A 381 2.40 7.72 -5.56
N PHE A 382 2.71 8.43 -6.65
CA PHE A 382 2.68 9.90 -6.72
C PHE A 382 1.61 10.42 -7.70
N ASN A 383 0.67 9.57 -8.13
CA ASN A 383 -0.33 9.97 -9.12
C ASN A 383 -1.12 11.19 -8.64
N GLY A 384 -1.36 12.17 -9.52
CA GLY A 384 -2.14 13.36 -9.19
C GLY A 384 -1.47 14.36 -8.25
N CYS A 385 -0.19 14.20 -7.90
CA CYS A 385 0.61 15.21 -7.18
C CYS A 385 0.92 16.39 -8.12
N SER A 386 -0.11 17.15 -8.47
CA SER A 386 -0.11 18.09 -9.58
C SER A 386 0.69 19.38 -9.35
N LYS A 387 1.22 19.60 -8.14
CA LYS A 387 2.05 20.78 -7.81
C LYS A 387 3.54 20.47 -7.65
N PHE A 388 3.96 19.21 -7.68
CA PHE A 388 5.40 18.90 -7.73
C PHE A 388 6.01 19.50 -9.00
N THR A 389 7.04 20.32 -8.85
CA THR A 389 7.86 20.82 -9.96
C THR A 389 9.13 19.98 -10.15
N THR A 390 9.63 19.43 -9.07
CA THR A 390 10.76 18.49 -9.00
C THR A 390 10.45 17.48 -7.90
N LEU A 391 11.02 16.28 -8.00
CA LEU A 391 10.93 15.22 -7.00
C LEU A 391 12.27 14.49 -6.94
N ASP A 392 12.90 14.44 -5.77
CA ASP A 392 14.14 13.71 -5.54
C ASP A 392 13.82 12.24 -5.22
N LEU A 393 14.25 11.35 -6.09
CA LEU A 393 14.05 9.90 -6.01
C LEU A 393 15.36 9.14 -5.84
N SER A 394 16.46 9.84 -5.57
CA SER A 394 17.81 9.27 -5.56
C SER A 394 18.01 8.12 -4.57
N ASN A 395 17.20 8.06 -3.51
CA ASN A 395 17.25 7.00 -2.49
C ASN A 395 16.31 5.81 -2.76
N LEU A 396 15.46 5.88 -3.79
CA LEU A 396 14.55 4.77 -4.08
C LEU A 396 15.27 3.63 -4.80
N ASP A 397 15.41 2.47 -4.15
CA ASP A 397 15.86 1.22 -4.76
C ASP A 397 14.64 0.48 -5.33
N THR A 398 14.56 0.36 -6.65
CA THR A 398 13.41 -0.25 -7.35
C THR A 398 13.67 -1.67 -7.84
N LYS A 399 14.81 -2.28 -7.47
CA LYS A 399 15.24 -3.60 -8.00
C LYS A 399 14.24 -4.75 -7.79
N ASN A 400 13.39 -4.66 -6.75
CA ASN A 400 12.38 -5.68 -6.43
C ASN A 400 10.97 -5.26 -6.83
N VAL A 401 10.79 -4.06 -7.37
CA VAL A 401 9.47 -3.56 -7.79
C VAL A 401 8.99 -4.30 -9.04
N THR A 402 7.73 -4.75 -9.00
CA THR A 402 7.07 -5.48 -10.09
C THR A 402 5.95 -4.68 -10.76
N ASP A 403 5.41 -3.68 -10.07
CA ASP A 403 4.30 -2.85 -10.55
C ASP A 403 4.63 -1.37 -10.36
N MET A 404 4.64 -0.61 -11.48
CA MET A 404 4.84 0.84 -11.54
C MET A 404 3.69 1.54 -12.30
N ASP A 405 2.54 0.88 -12.47
CA ASP A 405 1.37 1.49 -13.10
C ASP A 405 1.08 2.86 -12.48
N GLY A 406 0.90 3.87 -13.31
CA GLY A 406 0.51 5.21 -12.94
C GLY A 406 1.41 5.95 -11.94
N MET A 407 2.65 5.48 -11.67
CA MET A 407 3.48 5.98 -10.56
C MET A 407 3.59 7.50 -10.52
N PHE A 408 3.75 8.17 -11.67
CA PHE A 408 3.83 9.63 -11.81
C PHE A 408 2.65 10.24 -12.57
N GLY A 409 1.62 9.45 -12.85
CA GLY A 409 0.46 9.93 -13.60
C GLY A 409 -0.12 11.21 -12.99
N GLY A 410 -0.49 12.21 -13.81
CA GLY A 410 -1.07 13.45 -13.31
C GLY A 410 -0.14 14.41 -12.56
N CYS A 411 1.17 14.15 -12.47
CA CYS A 411 2.18 15.09 -11.97
C CYS A 411 2.38 16.25 -12.98
N SER A 412 1.34 17.05 -13.16
CA SER A 412 1.19 17.96 -14.30
C SER A 412 2.12 19.18 -14.28
N ALA A 413 2.72 19.52 -13.14
CA ALA A 413 3.69 20.60 -13.00
C ALA A 413 5.16 20.12 -13.04
N LEU A 414 5.40 18.81 -13.05
CA LEU A 414 6.74 18.22 -13.04
C LEU A 414 7.46 18.55 -14.34
N THR A 415 8.59 19.26 -14.25
CA THR A 415 9.37 19.72 -15.42
C THR A 415 10.53 18.80 -15.76
N THR A 416 11.12 18.19 -14.77
CA THR A 416 12.23 17.23 -14.85
C THR A 416 12.04 16.11 -13.87
N LEU A 417 12.54 14.93 -14.21
CA LEU A 417 12.50 13.75 -13.35
C LEU A 417 13.76 12.93 -13.59
N ASP A 418 14.55 12.72 -12.54
CA ASP A 418 15.74 11.87 -12.58
C ASP A 418 15.35 10.44 -12.16
N LEU A 419 15.51 9.51 -13.10
CA LEU A 419 15.21 8.09 -12.92
C LEU A 419 16.47 7.23 -13.11
N SER A 420 17.66 7.84 -13.05
CA SER A 420 18.93 7.16 -13.34
C SER A 420 19.25 5.97 -12.42
N ASN A 421 18.66 5.95 -11.22
CA ASN A 421 18.80 4.87 -10.25
C ASN A 421 17.70 3.77 -10.35
N PHE A 422 16.68 3.96 -11.21
CA PHE A 422 15.60 2.98 -11.34
C PHE A 422 16.08 1.71 -12.04
N ASP A 423 15.88 0.55 -11.42
CA ASP A 423 16.04 -0.79 -12.00
C ASP A 423 14.66 -1.36 -12.30
N THR A 424 14.30 -1.44 -13.57
CA THR A 424 12.97 -1.87 -14.01
C THR A 424 12.91 -3.32 -14.48
N LYS A 425 14.00 -4.09 -14.31
CA LYS A 425 14.12 -5.47 -14.86
C LYS A 425 13.02 -6.44 -14.42
N ASN A 426 12.40 -6.20 -13.24
CA ASN A 426 11.33 -7.04 -12.70
C ASN A 426 9.93 -6.47 -12.94
N VAL A 427 9.84 -5.26 -13.51
CA VAL A 427 8.56 -4.59 -13.75
C VAL A 427 7.79 -5.29 -14.86
N THR A 428 6.51 -5.55 -14.62
CA THR A 428 5.60 -6.20 -15.56
C THR A 428 4.51 -5.29 -16.09
N ASP A 429 4.23 -4.18 -15.37
CA ASP A 429 3.21 -3.19 -15.71
C ASP A 429 3.77 -1.77 -15.63
N MET A 430 3.64 -1.01 -16.73
CA MET A 430 4.04 0.40 -16.86
C MET A 430 2.88 1.26 -17.40
N ASP A 431 1.65 0.79 -17.28
CA ASP A 431 0.48 1.55 -17.70
C ASP A 431 0.44 2.92 -17.01
N TYR A 432 0.02 3.95 -17.71
CA TYR A 432 -0.16 5.31 -17.19
C TYR A 432 1.05 5.92 -16.47
N MET A 433 2.25 5.32 -16.49
CA MET A 433 3.39 5.70 -15.63
C MET A 433 3.69 7.20 -15.65
N PHE A 434 3.64 7.85 -16.81
CA PHE A 434 3.84 9.29 -16.99
C PHE A 434 2.60 9.98 -17.56
N ASN A 435 1.42 9.34 -17.48
CA ASN A 435 0.18 9.90 -18.02
C ASN A 435 -0.06 11.31 -17.50
N ARG A 436 -0.35 12.29 -18.39
CA ARG A 436 -0.63 13.69 -18.05
C ARG A 436 0.49 14.42 -17.28
N CYS A 437 1.73 14.02 -17.41
CA CYS A 437 2.90 14.83 -17.02
C CYS A 437 3.10 15.98 -18.01
N LYS A 438 2.19 16.97 -17.96
CA LYS A 438 2.00 18.00 -19.01
C LYS A 438 3.18 18.93 -19.20
N ALA A 439 3.93 19.22 -18.11
CA ALA A 439 5.07 20.15 -18.13
C ALA A 439 6.41 19.46 -18.37
N LEU A 440 6.47 18.13 -18.42
CA LEU A 440 7.69 17.37 -18.60
C LEU A 440 8.23 17.59 -20.02
N THR A 441 9.42 18.21 -20.11
CA THR A 441 10.02 18.58 -21.39
C THR A 441 11.01 17.55 -21.92
N THR A 442 11.70 16.87 -21.01
CA THR A 442 12.68 15.82 -21.30
C THR A 442 12.50 14.69 -20.28
N LEU A 443 12.75 13.46 -20.70
CA LEU A 443 12.70 12.29 -19.86
C LEU A 443 13.79 11.32 -20.30
N ASP A 444 14.74 11.03 -19.39
CA ASP A 444 15.77 10.01 -19.63
C ASP A 444 15.31 8.68 -18.98
N ILE A 445 15.03 7.72 -19.84
CA ILE A 445 14.65 6.35 -19.51
C ILE A 445 15.59 5.33 -20.17
N SER A 446 16.81 5.77 -20.48
CA SER A 446 17.81 4.94 -21.16
C SER A 446 18.26 3.71 -20.34
N ASN A 447 18.01 3.70 -19.03
CA ASN A 447 18.26 2.58 -18.11
C ASN A 447 17.08 1.61 -17.96
N PHE A 448 15.91 1.89 -18.55
CA PHE A 448 14.74 1.01 -18.41
C PHE A 448 14.94 -0.31 -19.14
N ASP A 449 14.78 -1.43 -18.44
CA ASP A 449 14.69 -2.79 -19.00
C ASP A 449 13.21 -3.19 -19.05
N THR A 450 12.64 -3.22 -20.27
CA THR A 450 11.21 -3.48 -20.46
C THR A 450 10.90 -4.91 -20.92
N LYS A 451 11.89 -5.81 -20.88
CA LYS A 451 11.74 -7.19 -21.41
C LYS A 451 10.62 -8.00 -20.76
N ASN A 452 10.24 -7.68 -19.50
CA ASN A 452 9.18 -8.36 -18.77
C ASN A 452 7.85 -7.61 -18.80
N VAL A 453 7.81 -6.41 -19.39
CA VAL A 453 6.61 -5.58 -19.44
C VAL A 453 5.59 -6.16 -20.42
N THR A 454 4.35 -6.27 -19.97
CA THR A 454 3.22 -6.83 -20.73
C THR A 454 2.21 -5.79 -21.18
N SER A 455 2.18 -4.61 -20.53
CA SER A 455 1.31 -3.48 -20.89
C SER A 455 2.04 -2.16 -20.76
N MET A 456 1.79 -1.25 -21.73
CA MET A 456 2.30 0.13 -21.80
C MET A 456 1.16 1.09 -22.16
N ASN A 457 -0.07 0.73 -21.81
CA ASN A 457 -1.27 1.51 -22.07
C ASN A 457 -1.14 2.91 -21.46
N ASN A 458 -1.39 3.95 -22.26
CA ASN A 458 -1.34 5.35 -21.81
C ASN A 458 -0.02 5.82 -21.18
N MET A 459 1.10 5.10 -21.35
CA MET A 459 2.36 5.35 -20.60
C MET A 459 2.83 6.81 -20.68
N PHE A 460 2.77 7.44 -21.86
CA PHE A 460 3.15 8.85 -22.09
C PHE A 460 1.95 9.73 -22.49
N SER A 461 0.73 9.24 -22.38
CA SER A 461 -0.47 9.95 -22.80
C SER A 461 -0.57 11.31 -22.10
N GLY A 462 -0.76 12.39 -22.87
CA GLY A 462 -0.88 13.76 -22.35
C GLY A 462 0.44 14.38 -21.85
N CYS A 463 1.60 13.85 -22.23
CA CYS A 463 2.91 14.50 -22.03
C CYS A 463 3.09 15.63 -23.05
N ASN A 464 2.33 16.72 -22.83
CA ASN A 464 2.11 17.75 -23.85
C ASN A 464 3.37 18.55 -24.22
N ALA A 465 4.34 18.67 -23.29
CA ALA A 465 5.58 19.45 -23.48
C ALA A 465 6.77 18.58 -23.89
N LEU A 466 6.63 17.26 -23.92
CA LEU A 466 7.72 16.34 -24.23
C LEU A 466 8.12 16.46 -25.71
N THR A 467 9.35 16.92 -25.97
CA THR A 467 9.83 17.22 -27.32
C THR A 467 10.54 16.06 -27.97
N THR A 468 11.23 15.26 -27.19
CA THR A 468 12.02 14.10 -27.61
C THR A 468 11.86 12.97 -26.61
N LEU A 469 11.93 11.74 -27.09
CA LEU A 469 11.87 10.54 -26.25
C LEU A 469 12.73 9.46 -26.89
N ASP A 470 13.74 8.98 -26.15
CA ASP A 470 14.59 7.87 -26.58
C ASP A 470 14.01 6.55 -26.05
N LEU A 471 13.54 5.71 -26.96
CA LEU A 471 12.97 4.39 -26.71
C LEU A 471 13.88 3.26 -27.24
N SER A 472 15.15 3.57 -27.55
CA SER A 472 16.08 2.61 -28.17
C SER A 472 16.34 1.35 -27.33
N ASN A 473 16.11 1.42 -26.00
CA ASN A 473 16.27 0.30 -25.07
C ASN A 473 14.98 -0.52 -24.84
N PHE A 474 13.84 -0.08 -25.38
CA PHE A 474 12.57 -0.77 -25.14
C PHE A 474 12.52 -2.09 -25.90
N ASP A 475 12.40 -3.21 -25.15
CA ASP A 475 12.06 -4.54 -25.67
C ASP A 475 10.55 -4.74 -25.49
N THR A 476 9.80 -4.71 -26.59
CA THR A 476 8.34 -4.78 -26.57
C THR A 476 7.78 -6.14 -26.95
N LYS A 477 8.63 -7.16 -27.10
CA LYS A 477 8.21 -8.48 -27.60
C LYS A 477 7.12 -9.16 -26.76
N ASN A 478 7.02 -8.83 -25.45
CA ASN A 478 6.03 -9.39 -24.54
C ASN A 478 4.81 -8.46 -24.34
N VAL A 479 4.84 -7.26 -24.94
CA VAL A 479 3.76 -6.27 -24.78
C VAL A 479 2.53 -6.69 -25.59
N THR A 480 1.37 -6.62 -24.95
CA THR A 480 0.09 -6.96 -25.56
C THR A 480 -0.86 -5.77 -25.71
N ASP A 481 -0.60 -4.66 -24.99
CA ASP A 481 -1.41 -3.44 -25.00
C ASP A 481 -0.51 -2.20 -25.10
N MET A 482 -0.75 -1.37 -26.12
CA MET A 482 -0.14 -0.07 -26.35
C MET A 482 -1.19 1.01 -26.62
N ASN A 483 -2.44 0.78 -26.16
CA ASN A 483 -3.51 1.75 -26.34
C ASN A 483 -3.09 3.13 -25.83
N SER A 484 -3.34 4.15 -26.64
CA SER A 484 -3.13 5.56 -26.26
C SER A 484 -1.71 5.90 -25.74
N MET A 485 -0.67 5.09 -26.05
CA MET A 485 0.67 5.22 -25.47
C MET A 485 1.25 6.64 -25.62
N PHE A 486 1.00 7.32 -26.76
CA PHE A 486 1.45 8.68 -27.03
C PHE A 486 0.27 9.65 -27.26
N TYR A 487 -0.90 9.34 -26.75
CA TYR A 487 -2.10 10.15 -26.91
C TYR A 487 -1.88 11.60 -26.47
N PHE A 488 -2.18 12.60 -27.33
CA PHE A 488 -1.96 14.04 -27.08
C PHE A 488 -0.53 14.47 -26.71
N CYS A 489 0.50 13.81 -27.22
CA CYS A 489 1.88 14.30 -27.11
C CYS A 489 2.12 15.43 -28.13
N PHE A 490 1.62 16.62 -27.82
CA PHE A 490 1.59 17.75 -28.76
C PHE A 490 2.96 18.29 -29.19
N ALA A 491 4.03 18.11 -28.38
CA ALA A 491 5.35 18.67 -28.67
C ALA A 491 6.30 17.68 -29.34
N LEU A 492 5.97 16.39 -29.41
CA LEU A 492 6.79 15.39 -30.10
C LEU A 492 6.84 15.68 -31.60
N THR A 493 8.04 15.79 -32.14
CA THR A 493 8.25 16.03 -33.59
C THR A 493 8.65 14.78 -34.33
N THR A 494 9.40 13.91 -33.72
CA THR A 494 9.86 12.63 -34.27
C THR A 494 9.74 11.54 -33.21
N LEU A 495 9.50 10.32 -33.64
CA LEU A 495 9.43 9.15 -32.75
C LEU A 495 10.12 7.97 -33.44
N ASP A 496 11.07 7.36 -32.74
CA ASP A 496 11.78 6.18 -33.24
C ASP A 496 11.26 4.92 -32.54
N LEU A 497 10.49 4.14 -33.27
CA LEU A 497 9.92 2.85 -32.84
C LEU A 497 10.55 1.68 -33.63
N SER A 498 11.74 1.88 -34.19
CA SER A 498 12.39 0.84 -35.02
C SER A 498 12.68 -0.44 -34.25
N ASN A 499 12.88 -0.35 -32.92
CA ASN A 499 13.07 -1.52 -32.04
C ASN A 499 11.78 -2.22 -31.62
N PHE A 500 10.61 -1.59 -31.83
CA PHE A 500 9.34 -2.14 -31.36
C PHE A 500 8.98 -3.42 -32.13
N ASP A 501 8.85 -4.52 -31.39
CA ASP A 501 8.30 -5.77 -31.86
C ASP A 501 6.85 -5.86 -31.41
N THR A 502 5.92 -5.71 -32.36
CA THR A 502 4.50 -5.60 -32.06
C THR A 502 3.70 -6.85 -32.44
N GLN A 503 4.39 -7.98 -32.70
CA GLN A 503 3.73 -9.21 -33.13
C GLN A 503 2.70 -9.78 -32.12
N HIS A 504 2.75 -9.37 -30.84
CA HIS A 504 1.82 -9.80 -29.81
C HIS A 504 0.85 -8.69 -29.37
N VAL A 505 0.99 -7.47 -29.87
CA VAL A 505 0.15 -6.33 -29.49
C VAL A 505 -1.26 -6.47 -30.08
N ARG A 506 -2.26 -6.45 -29.22
CA ARG A 506 -3.67 -6.64 -29.58
C ARG A 506 -4.48 -5.34 -29.59
N ASP A 507 -4.02 -4.32 -28.85
CA ASP A 507 -4.65 -3.01 -28.80
C ASP A 507 -3.60 -1.91 -29.06
N MET A 508 -3.81 -1.12 -30.12
CA MET A 508 -3.06 0.07 -30.50
C MET A 508 -4.00 1.26 -30.72
N SER A 509 -5.26 1.15 -30.25
CA SER A 509 -6.24 2.22 -30.47
C SER A 509 -5.73 3.54 -29.92
N SER A 510 -5.95 4.62 -30.68
CA SER A 510 -5.53 5.98 -30.30
C SER A 510 -4.04 6.17 -30.00
N MET A 511 -3.15 5.23 -30.39
CA MET A 511 -1.74 5.22 -29.97
C MET A 511 -1.03 6.56 -30.21
N PHE A 512 -1.31 7.24 -31.32
CA PHE A 512 -0.74 8.54 -31.67
C PHE A 512 -1.82 9.65 -31.77
N TYR A 513 -3.01 9.42 -31.25
CA TYR A 513 -4.12 10.36 -31.36
C TYR A 513 -3.71 11.77 -30.92
N GLY A 514 -3.94 12.77 -31.77
CA GLY A 514 -3.71 14.17 -31.44
C GLY A 514 -2.24 14.61 -31.43
N CYS A 515 -1.28 13.79 -31.86
CA CYS A 515 0.13 14.17 -31.99
C CYS A 515 0.32 15.14 -33.18
N SER A 516 -0.21 16.36 -33.06
CA SER A 516 -0.34 17.30 -34.18
C SER A 516 0.99 17.85 -34.73
N THR A 517 2.06 17.84 -33.93
CA THR A 517 3.41 18.28 -34.35
C THR A 517 4.28 17.14 -34.90
N LEU A 518 3.84 15.88 -34.72
CA LEU A 518 4.60 14.72 -35.13
C LEU A 518 4.70 14.67 -36.65
N THR A 519 5.93 14.70 -37.15
CA THR A 519 6.23 14.70 -38.60
C THR A 519 6.68 13.33 -39.09
N THR A 520 7.39 12.57 -38.26
CA THR A 520 8.02 11.31 -38.67
C THR A 520 7.94 10.27 -37.55
N ILE A 521 7.52 9.06 -37.90
CA ILE A 521 7.60 7.87 -37.05
C ILE A 521 8.49 6.86 -37.78
N TYR A 522 9.64 6.54 -37.21
CA TYR A 522 10.52 5.50 -37.73
C TYR A 522 10.10 4.13 -37.22
N THR A 523 10.03 3.14 -38.12
CA THR A 523 9.72 1.75 -37.76
C THR A 523 10.56 0.78 -38.57
N SER A 524 10.67 -0.47 -38.15
CA SER A 524 11.27 -1.57 -38.87
C SER A 524 10.22 -2.61 -39.29
N GLU A 525 10.67 -3.72 -39.88
CA GLU A 525 9.85 -4.87 -40.23
C GLU A 525 9.22 -5.58 -39.01
N LYS A 526 9.69 -5.29 -37.79
CA LYS A 526 9.13 -5.85 -36.55
C LYS A 526 7.83 -5.17 -36.13
N PHE A 527 7.57 -3.93 -36.60
CA PHE A 527 6.32 -3.25 -36.33
C PHE A 527 5.22 -3.78 -37.25
N VAL A 528 4.36 -4.62 -36.72
CA VAL A 528 3.25 -5.24 -37.46
C VAL A 528 1.94 -5.04 -36.72
N THR A 529 0.82 -5.01 -37.47
CA THR A 529 -0.54 -4.85 -36.91
C THR A 529 -1.42 -6.07 -37.18
N THR A 530 -0.84 -7.19 -37.60
CA THR A 530 -1.56 -8.39 -38.08
C THR A 530 -2.44 -9.06 -37.04
N VAL A 531 -2.11 -8.94 -35.74
CA VAL A 531 -2.88 -9.50 -34.62
C VAL A 531 -3.66 -8.43 -33.84
N CYS A 532 -3.51 -7.15 -34.23
CA CYS A 532 -4.19 -6.05 -33.58
C CYS A 532 -5.71 -6.17 -33.84
N GLY A 533 -6.47 -6.32 -32.75
CA GLY A 533 -7.94 -6.42 -32.82
C GLY A 533 -8.67 -5.11 -32.57
N ASN A 534 -7.95 -4.10 -32.03
CA ASN A 534 -8.45 -2.77 -31.76
C ASN A 534 -7.38 -1.74 -32.19
N ASP A 535 -7.70 -0.94 -33.18
CA ASP A 535 -6.80 0.03 -33.82
C ASP A 535 -7.50 1.37 -34.14
N ASP A 536 -8.69 1.57 -33.57
CA ASP A 536 -9.52 2.75 -33.80
C ASP A 536 -8.76 4.04 -33.50
N TYR A 537 -8.85 5.01 -34.41
CA TYR A 537 -8.31 6.37 -34.26
C TYR A 537 -6.79 6.46 -34.03
N MET A 538 -6.00 5.43 -34.41
CA MET A 538 -4.57 5.34 -34.15
C MET A 538 -3.81 6.62 -34.49
N PHE A 539 -4.12 7.25 -35.64
CA PHE A 539 -3.47 8.46 -36.15
C PHE A 539 -4.37 9.71 -36.18
N ALA A 540 -5.58 9.66 -35.62
CA ALA A 540 -6.49 10.81 -35.69
C ALA A 540 -5.83 12.07 -35.11
N GLY A 541 -5.83 13.17 -35.88
CA GLY A 541 -5.24 14.44 -35.49
C GLY A 541 -3.73 14.58 -35.66
N CYS A 542 -3.03 13.61 -36.30
CA CYS A 542 -1.59 13.67 -36.63
C CYS A 542 -1.35 14.48 -37.91
N THR A 543 -1.83 15.71 -37.97
CA THR A 543 -1.97 16.52 -39.20
C THR A 543 -0.67 16.81 -39.94
N ASN A 544 0.49 16.73 -39.29
CA ASN A 544 1.79 17.00 -39.89
C ASN A 544 2.59 15.72 -40.25
N LEU A 545 1.97 14.54 -40.01
CA LEU A 545 2.68 13.27 -40.21
C LEU A 545 2.90 12.97 -41.68
N VAL A 546 4.14 12.59 -42.01
CA VAL A 546 4.57 12.24 -43.39
C VAL A 546 5.42 10.98 -43.32
N GLY A 547 4.95 9.91 -43.95
CA GLY A 547 5.71 8.68 -44.18
C GLY A 547 5.87 8.45 -45.68
N ALA A 548 5.52 7.27 -46.16
CA ALA A 548 5.45 6.99 -47.60
C ALA A 548 4.39 7.88 -48.30
N VAL A 549 3.37 8.29 -47.54
CA VAL A 549 2.32 9.23 -47.98
C VAL A 549 2.06 10.29 -46.90
N PRO A 550 1.58 11.50 -47.24
CA PRO A 550 1.15 12.50 -46.28
C PRO A 550 -0.14 12.08 -45.56
N TYR A 551 -0.37 12.65 -44.40
CA TYR A 551 -1.57 12.40 -43.56
C TYR A 551 -2.88 12.68 -44.33
N ASP A 552 -3.82 11.77 -44.21
CA ASP A 552 -5.20 11.89 -44.69
C ASP A 552 -6.18 11.64 -43.53
N GLY A 553 -6.95 12.66 -43.12
CA GLY A 553 -7.88 12.58 -42.02
C GLY A 553 -9.02 11.55 -42.16
N ASN A 554 -9.17 10.94 -43.35
CA ASN A 554 -10.11 9.85 -43.58
C ASN A 554 -9.49 8.45 -43.42
N LYS A 555 -8.18 8.37 -43.18
CA LYS A 555 -7.38 7.16 -43.04
C LYS A 555 -6.58 7.21 -41.76
N ILE A 556 -7.21 6.86 -40.65
CA ILE A 556 -6.71 7.11 -39.29
C ILE A 556 -6.44 5.83 -38.47
N GLY A 557 -6.73 4.67 -39.05
CA GLY A 557 -6.52 3.36 -38.43
C GLY A 557 -5.19 2.70 -38.77
N SER A 558 -5.03 1.45 -38.34
CA SER A 558 -3.78 0.67 -38.50
C SER A 558 -3.45 0.34 -39.97
N GLU A 559 -4.40 0.50 -40.87
CA GLU A 559 -4.14 0.35 -42.34
C GLU A 559 -3.02 1.29 -42.83
N MET A 560 -2.81 2.39 -42.07
CA MET A 560 -1.74 3.35 -42.35
C MET A 560 -0.47 3.09 -41.52
N ALA A 561 -0.46 2.10 -40.63
CA ALA A 561 0.68 1.78 -39.78
C ALA A 561 1.71 0.90 -40.49
N ASN A 562 2.23 1.40 -41.62
CA ASN A 562 3.25 0.73 -42.40
C ASN A 562 4.15 1.75 -43.13
N TYR A 563 5.37 1.33 -43.52
CA TYR A 563 6.34 2.17 -44.17
C TYR A 563 6.30 2.06 -45.70
N ALA A 564 5.50 1.19 -46.29
CA ALA A 564 5.45 1.02 -47.74
C ALA A 564 4.41 1.96 -48.41
N THR A 565 3.23 2.09 -47.79
CA THR A 565 2.07 2.84 -48.32
C THR A 565 1.40 3.70 -47.25
N GLY A 566 1.92 3.72 -46.05
CA GLY A 566 1.32 4.37 -44.89
C GLY A 566 2.12 5.55 -44.35
N TYR A 567 1.96 5.81 -43.04
CA TYR A 567 2.50 6.99 -42.35
C TYR A 567 3.88 6.77 -41.72
N PHE A 568 4.43 5.56 -41.80
CA PHE A 568 5.76 5.27 -41.24
C PHE A 568 6.89 5.50 -42.21
N THR A 569 8.07 5.75 -41.67
CA THR A 569 9.34 5.82 -42.39
C THR A 569 10.18 4.61 -42.01
N TYR A 570 10.65 3.83 -42.99
CA TYR A 570 11.48 2.65 -42.71
C TYR A 570 12.83 3.05 -42.11
N LYS A 571 13.22 2.39 -41.04
CA LYS A 571 14.54 2.47 -40.44
C LYS A 571 15.04 1.05 -40.17
N ALA A 572 16.11 0.66 -40.87
CA ALA A 572 16.73 -0.63 -40.65
C ALA A 572 17.27 -0.75 -39.22
N LEU A 573 17.09 -1.90 -38.60
CA LEU A 573 17.63 -2.18 -37.27
C LEU A 573 19.14 -2.33 -37.33
N ALA A 574 19.84 -1.70 -36.40
CA ALA A 574 21.23 -1.98 -36.15
C ALA A 574 21.41 -3.38 -35.59
N GLU A 575 22.32 -4.14 -36.12
CA GLU A 575 22.71 -5.45 -35.59
C GLU A 575 24.03 -5.34 -34.84
N THR A 576 24.21 -6.13 -33.80
CA THR A 576 25.47 -6.24 -33.06
C THR A 576 26.23 -7.45 -33.54
N TYR A 577 27.44 -7.24 -34.01
CA TYR A 577 28.24 -8.28 -34.62
C TYR A 577 29.74 -8.02 -34.51
N ALA A 578 30.56 -9.03 -34.79
CA ALA A 578 32.00 -8.89 -34.94
C ALA A 578 32.44 -9.32 -36.32
N VAL A 579 33.44 -8.66 -36.89
CA VAL A 579 34.07 -8.97 -38.16
C VAL A 579 35.57 -9.23 -37.97
N PHE A 580 36.08 -10.32 -38.49
CA PHE A 580 37.50 -10.64 -38.46
C PHE A 580 38.13 -10.37 -39.83
N ASP A 581 39.14 -9.51 -39.89
CA ASP A 581 39.98 -9.28 -41.05
C ASP A 581 41.26 -10.12 -40.94
N GLU A 582 41.35 -11.14 -41.77
CA GLU A 582 42.49 -12.06 -41.82
C GLU A 582 43.77 -11.37 -42.27
N THR A 583 43.71 -10.26 -43.03
CA THR A 583 44.91 -9.57 -43.55
C THR A 583 45.60 -8.77 -42.47
N THR A 584 44.83 -8.19 -41.55
CA THR A 584 45.34 -7.37 -40.41
C THR A 584 45.32 -8.11 -39.10
N ASN A 585 44.75 -9.30 -39.06
CA ASN A 585 44.47 -10.04 -37.81
C ASN A 585 43.66 -9.23 -36.78
N THR A 586 42.70 -8.41 -37.27
CA THR A 586 41.89 -7.52 -36.48
C THR A 586 40.46 -8.02 -36.32
N LEU A 587 39.97 -8.14 -35.09
CA LEU A 587 38.58 -8.39 -34.80
C LEU A 587 37.90 -7.06 -34.46
N THR A 588 36.90 -6.65 -35.25
CA THR A 588 36.17 -5.39 -35.07
C THR A 588 34.74 -5.64 -34.65
N PHE A 589 34.34 -5.05 -33.53
CA PHE A 589 32.97 -5.08 -32.99
C PHE A 589 32.20 -3.87 -33.49
N LYS A 590 30.98 -4.07 -33.98
CA LYS A 590 30.09 -3.06 -34.53
C LYS A 590 28.64 -3.26 -34.11
N HIS A 591 27.93 -2.14 -34.11
CA HIS A 591 26.49 -2.11 -33.96
C HIS A 591 25.89 -1.14 -34.98
N ASP A 592 25.65 -1.62 -36.20
CA ASP A 592 25.14 -0.81 -37.30
C ASP A 592 24.22 -1.64 -38.22
N THR A 593 23.70 -0.99 -39.25
CA THR A 593 22.77 -1.59 -40.21
C THR A 593 23.50 -2.31 -41.36
N ASN A 594 24.83 -2.39 -41.34
CA ASN A 594 25.65 -2.85 -42.46
C ASN A 594 26.36 -4.17 -42.16
N ARG A 595 25.73 -5.11 -41.49
CA ARG A 595 26.33 -6.39 -41.17
C ARG A 595 26.72 -7.17 -42.44
N PRO A 596 28.02 -7.40 -42.67
CA PRO A 596 28.46 -8.12 -43.86
C PRO A 596 28.21 -9.64 -43.74
N GLY A 597 28.10 -10.30 -44.90
CA GLY A 597 28.05 -11.77 -44.91
C GLY A 597 29.31 -12.37 -44.26
N GLY A 598 29.16 -13.34 -43.38
CA GLY A 598 30.25 -13.95 -42.62
C GLY A 598 30.63 -13.23 -41.32
N ALA A 599 29.99 -12.13 -40.94
CA ALA A 599 30.14 -11.51 -39.64
C ALA A 599 29.59 -12.44 -38.54
N PHE A 600 30.29 -12.46 -37.39
CA PHE A 600 29.92 -13.28 -36.24
C PHE A 600 28.83 -12.56 -35.41
N ALA A 601 27.80 -13.29 -35.09
CA ALA A 601 26.89 -12.84 -34.01
C ALA A 601 27.58 -12.95 -32.64
N LEU A 602 27.23 -12.07 -31.73
CA LEU A 602 27.73 -12.17 -30.35
C LEU A 602 27.17 -13.42 -29.67
N ASN A 603 27.93 -13.94 -28.72
CA ASN A 603 27.51 -15.06 -27.91
C ASN A 603 26.60 -14.63 -26.74
N GLU A 604 25.78 -15.55 -26.26
CA GLU A 604 24.92 -15.35 -25.11
C GLU A 604 25.28 -16.34 -23.98
N GLY A 605 25.07 -15.89 -22.73
CA GLY A 605 25.22 -16.73 -21.54
C GLY A 605 26.64 -17.22 -21.32
N LYS A 606 26.85 -18.55 -21.29
CA LYS A 606 28.14 -19.23 -21.05
C LYS A 606 28.73 -19.89 -22.32
N ASN A 607 28.25 -19.51 -23.48
CA ASN A 607 28.79 -20.03 -24.73
C ASN A 607 30.05 -19.27 -25.14
N LEU A 608 31.06 -19.97 -25.64
CA LEU A 608 32.22 -19.32 -26.28
C LEU A 608 31.79 -18.68 -27.59
N PRO A 609 32.42 -17.54 -27.98
CA PRO A 609 32.02 -16.83 -29.20
C PRO A 609 32.38 -17.61 -30.47
N ASN A 610 31.63 -17.38 -31.54
CA ASN A 610 31.79 -18.07 -32.83
C ASN A 610 33.13 -17.76 -33.54
N TRP A 611 33.87 -16.74 -33.14
CA TRP A 611 35.24 -16.48 -33.60
C TRP A 611 36.32 -17.24 -32.83
N TYR A 612 35.96 -17.97 -31.76
CA TYR A 612 36.82 -18.94 -31.12
C TYR A 612 36.74 -20.27 -31.90
N ARG A 613 37.85 -20.62 -32.57
CA ARG A 613 37.96 -21.87 -33.36
C ARG A 613 39.12 -22.69 -32.81
N PRO A 614 38.88 -23.66 -31.94
CA PRO A 614 39.95 -24.41 -31.28
C PRO A 614 40.71 -25.30 -32.26
N ASP A 615 42.05 -25.27 -32.17
CA ASP A 615 42.93 -26.27 -32.77
C ASP A 615 42.93 -27.57 -31.98
N SER A 616 43.70 -28.57 -32.38
CA SER A 616 43.82 -29.84 -31.71
C SER A 616 44.34 -29.74 -30.24
N TYR A 617 44.93 -28.64 -29.86
CA TYR A 617 45.44 -28.33 -28.51
C TYR A 617 44.51 -27.38 -27.74
N GLY A 618 43.38 -27.03 -28.33
CA GLY A 618 42.40 -26.11 -27.73
C GLY A 618 42.82 -24.63 -27.74
N ASN A 619 43.83 -24.21 -28.53
CA ASN A 619 44.14 -22.80 -28.73
C ASN A 619 43.20 -22.23 -29.79
N ASN A 620 42.94 -20.92 -29.74
CA ASN A 620 42.20 -20.27 -30.82
C ASN A 620 43.04 -20.30 -32.11
N SER A 621 42.54 -20.99 -33.15
CA SER A 621 43.22 -21.08 -34.45
C SER A 621 43.18 -19.78 -35.26
N ILE A 622 42.30 -18.83 -34.89
CA ILE A 622 42.27 -17.48 -35.39
C ILE A 622 43.28 -16.63 -34.61
N SER A 623 44.38 -16.19 -35.24
CA SER A 623 45.39 -15.30 -34.62
C SER A 623 44.88 -13.89 -34.55
N ILE A 624 44.10 -13.54 -33.45
CA ILE A 624 43.65 -12.18 -33.22
C ILE A 624 44.78 -11.39 -32.55
N LYS A 625 45.32 -10.37 -33.25
CA LYS A 625 46.40 -9.50 -32.78
C LYS A 625 45.87 -8.16 -32.26
N LYS A 626 44.78 -7.70 -32.85
CA LYS A 626 44.15 -6.42 -32.54
C LYS A 626 42.64 -6.60 -32.39
N VAL A 627 42.05 -5.91 -31.42
CA VAL A 627 40.61 -5.75 -31.25
C VAL A 627 40.26 -4.28 -31.39
N VAL A 628 39.17 -3.98 -32.08
CA VAL A 628 38.63 -2.62 -32.25
C VAL A 628 37.15 -2.65 -31.88
N PHE A 629 36.75 -1.86 -30.93
CA PHE A 629 35.35 -1.51 -30.73
C PHE A 629 35.07 -0.24 -31.55
N ASP A 630 34.32 -0.34 -32.65
CA ASP A 630 33.89 0.80 -33.44
C ASP A 630 33.00 1.73 -32.62
N ALA A 631 33.01 3.04 -32.90
CA ALA A 631 32.18 4.00 -32.14
C ALA A 631 30.66 3.65 -32.14
N SER A 632 30.18 2.98 -33.19
CA SER A 632 28.80 2.47 -33.26
C SER A 632 28.48 1.50 -32.14
N PHE A 633 29.50 0.78 -31.61
CA PHE A 633 29.34 -0.21 -30.55
C PHE A 633 28.90 0.39 -29.21
N ALA A 634 29.03 1.71 -29.04
CA ALA A 634 28.51 2.41 -27.84
C ALA A 634 27.01 2.22 -27.63
N ASN A 635 26.27 1.92 -28.71
CA ASN A 635 24.83 1.64 -28.65
C ASN A 635 24.51 0.16 -28.46
N ALA A 636 25.50 -0.74 -28.54
CA ALA A 636 25.29 -2.15 -28.24
C ALA A 636 25.03 -2.37 -26.74
N ARG A 637 24.21 -3.37 -26.43
CA ARG A 637 23.85 -3.75 -25.04
C ARG A 637 24.07 -5.25 -24.82
N PRO A 638 25.33 -5.73 -24.87
CA PRO A 638 25.59 -7.14 -24.68
C PRO A 638 25.18 -7.58 -23.26
N THR A 639 24.62 -8.76 -23.16
CA THR A 639 24.27 -9.40 -21.87
C THR A 639 25.36 -10.31 -21.35
N SER A 640 26.31 -10.69 -22.21
CA SER A 640 27.46 -11.55 -21.91
C SER A 640 28.68 -11.14 -22.68
N CYS A 641 29.83 -11.09 -22.01
CA CYS A 641 31.16 -11.01 -22.59
C CYS A 641 31.97 -12.29 -22.34
N TYR A 642 31.29 -13.41 -22.00
CA TYR A 642 31.91 -14.67 -21.65
C TYR A 642 32.84 -15.16 -22.76
N GLY A 643 34.14 -15.30 -22.42
CA GLY A 643 35.16 -15.82 -23.30
C GLY A 643 35.43 -15.04 -24.60
N TRP A 644 35.06 -13.74 -24.67
CA TRP A 644 35.19 -12.98 -25.93
C TRP A 644 36.59 -13.03 -26.50
N PHE A 645 37.63 -13.01 -25.67
CA PHE A 645 39.04 -13.10 -26.07
C PHE A 645 39.72 -14.36 -25.53
N TYR A 646 38.92 -15.43 -25.28
CA TYR A 646 39.44 -16.70 -24.77
C TYR A 646 40.58 -17.25 -25.60
N ARG A 647 41.76 -17.41 -24.98
CA ARG A 647 42.99 -17.91 -25.59
C ARG A 647 43.45 -17.13 -26.84
N CYS A 648 43.22 -15.83 -26.88
CA CYS A 648 43.79 -14.93 -27.89
C CYS A 648 45.25 -14.58 -27.49
N LYS A 649 46.14 -15.55 -27.64
CA LYS A 649 47.54 -15.45 -27.19
C LYS A 649 48.36 -14.36 -27.87
N ASP A 650 47.99 -14.00 -29.10
CA ASP A 650 48.65 -12.99 -29.93
C ASP A 650 48.05 -11.58 -29.72
N LEU A 651 47.01 -11.43 -28.94
CA LEU A 651 46.32 -10.14 -28.70
C LEU A 651 47.23 -9.17 -27.94
N THR A 652 47.58 -8.06 -28.62
CA THR A 652 48.45 -7.03 -28.04
C THR A 652 47.79 -5.66 -27.91
N ILE A 653 46.74 -5.37 -28.68
CA ILE A 653 46.10 -4.06 -28.80
C ILE A 653 44.58 -4.21 -28.72
N ILE A 654 43.95 -3.40 -27.85
CA ILE A 654 42.51 -3.21 -27.82
C ILE A 654 42.25 -1.70 -27.95
N GLU A 655 41.52 -1.30 -28.96
CA GLU A 655 41.11 0.09 -29.19
C GLU A 655 39.61 0.24 -29.05
N GLY A 656 39.16 1.40 -28.56
CA GLY A 656 37.75 1.74 -28.45
C GLY A 656 36.99 0.95 -27.38
N ILE A 657 37.70 0.33 -26.42
CA ILE A 657 37.04 -0.46 -25.37
C ILE A 657 36.06 0.38 -24.51
N GLU A 658 36.24 1.70 -24.52
CA GLU A 658 35.32 2.67 -23.92
C GLU A 658 33.92 2.66 -24.55
N TYR A 659 33.78 2.13 -25.78
CA TYR A 659 32.49 1.95 -26.45
C TYR A 659 31.78 0.65 -26.03
N LEU A 660 32.40 -0.23 -25.23
CA LEU A 660 31.77 -1.41 -24.68
C LEU A 660 30.93 -1.03 -23.47
N ASN A 661 29.62 -0.95 -23.63
CA ASN A 661 28.69 -0.73 -22.54
C ASN A 661 28.44 -2.05 -21.78
N THR A 662 28.85 -2.09 -20.50
CA THR A 662 28.76 -3.29 -19.67
C THR A 662 27.58 -3.28 -18.69
N GLN A 663 26.71 -2.27 -18.69
CA GLN A 663 25.61 -2.13 -17.74
C GLN A 663 24.66 -3.35 -17.70
N ASN A 664 24.44 -4.01 -18.86
CA ASN A 664 23.57 -5.18 -18.96
C ASN A 664 24.33 -6.50 -18.91
N VAL A 665 25.66 -6.47 -18.77
CA VAL A 665 26.48 -7.68 -18.76
C VAL A 665 26.35 -8.38 -17.41
N THR A 666 25.97 -9.65 -17.45
CA THR A 666 25.87 -10.51 -16.28
C THR A 666 27.02 -11.51 -16.16
N ASN A 667 27.73 -11.74 -17.26
CA ASN A 667 28.79 -12.76 -17.32
C ASN A 667 30.01 -12.28 -18.09
N MET A 668 31.16 -12.17 -17.38
CA MET A 668 32.48 -11.81 -17.90
C MET A 668 33.49 -12.95 -17.69
N GLY A 669 33.04 -14.15 -17.33
CA GLY A 669 33.94 -15.28 -17.11
C GLY A 669 34.81 -15.57 -18.34
N PHE A 670 36.09 -15.84 -18.11
CA PHE A 670 37.09 -16.16 -19.14
C PHE A 670 37.29 -15.07 -20.23
N MET A 671 36.79 -13.83 -20.04
CA MET A 671 36.80 -12.81 -21.09
C MET A 671 38.17 -12.59 -21.71
N PHE A 672 39.24 -12.54 -20.89
CA PHE A 672 40.66 -12.37 -21.35
C PHE A 672 41.52 -13.60 -20.99
N TYR A 673 40.93 -14.76 -20.81
CA TYR A 673 41.66 -15.97 -20.41
C TYR A 673 42.77 -16.32 -21.40
N ASP A 674 44.03 -16.48 -20.92
CA ASP A 674 45.23 -16.83 -21.68
C ASP A 674 45.54 -15.82 -22.83
N CYS A 675 45.27 -14.51 -22.62
CA CYS A 675 45.71 -13.44 -23.46
C CYS A 675 47.16 -13.06 -23.11
N SER A 676 48.10 -13.98 -23.37
CA SER A 676 49.47 -13.93 -22.87
C SER A 676 50.35 -12.82 -23.41
N ALA A 677 50.00 -12.16 -24.54
CA ALA A 677 50.72 -11.05 -25.13
C ALA A 677 50.18 -9.66 -24.73
N LEU A 678 49.01 -9.58 -24.03
CA LEU A 678 48.37 -8.32 -23.65
C LEU A 678 49.12 -7.68 -22.47
N LYS A 679 49.58 -6.40 -22.63
CA LYS A 679 50.43 -5.72 -21.64
C LYS A 679 49.67 -4.78 -20.71
N SER A 680 48.64 -4.12 -21.21
CA SER A 680 47.82 -3.19 -20.42
C SER A 680 46.37 -3.25 -20.86
N LEU A 681 45.45 -2.90 -19.96
CA LEU A 681 44.03 -2.92 -20.23
C LEU A 681 43.35 -1.78 -19.48
N ASP A 682 42.54 -1.00 -20.18
CA ASP A 682 41.74 0.07 -19.57
C ASP A 682 40.28 -0.38 -19.44
N LEU A 683 39.82 -0.58 -18.22
CA LEU A 683 38.44 -0.98 -17.89
C LEU A 683 37.75 0.13 -17.09
N SER A 684 38.22 1.37 -17.18
CA SER A 684 37.68 2.50 -16.40
C SER A 684 36.19 2.77 -16.67
N ASN A 685 35.69 2.39 -17.86
CA ASN A 685 34.29 2.53 -18.23
C ASN A 685 33.41 1.31 -17.87
N PHE A 686 34.00 0.24 -17.34
CA PHE A 686 33.22 -0.95 -17.01
C PHE A 686 32.38 -0.73 -15.74
N ASP A 687 31.07 -0.85 -15.88
CA ASP A 687 30.12 -0.98 -14.77
C ASP A 687 29.82 -2.47 -14.56
N THR A 688 30.30 -3.03 -13.46
CA THR A 688 30.18 -4.47 -13.18
C THR A 688 29.17 -4.80 -12.09
N LYS A 689 28.31 -3.84 -11.72
CA LYS A 689 27.31 -4.05 -10.64
C LYS A 689 26.37 -5.23 -10.87
N ASN A 690 26.07 -5.54 -12.16
CA ASN A 690 25.19 -6.63 -12.57
C ASN A 690 25.94 -7.93 -12.91
N VAL A 691 27.28 -7.94 -12.87
CA VAL A 691 28.09 -9.10 -13.25
C VAL A 691 28.11 -10.12 -12.12
N THR A 692 27.60 -11.32 -12.40
CA THR A 692 27.54 -12.44 -11.44
C THR A 692 28.63 -13.48 -11.67
N ASN A 693 29.38 -13.40 -12.79
CA ASN A 693 30.45 -14.35 -13.10
C ASN A 693 31.66 -13.62 -13.71
N MET A 694 32.79 -13.65 -13.01
CA MET A 694 34.12 -13.18 -13.47
C MET A 694 35.18 -14.28 -13.38
N GLN A 695 34.79 -15.56 -13.33
CA GLN A 695 35.69 -16.69 -13.18
C GLN A 695 36.82 -16.64 -14.19
N SER A 696 38.08 -16.72 -13.72
CA SER A 696 39.28 -16.80 -14.55
C SER A 696 39.42 -15.69 -15.61
N MET A 697 38.84 -14.50 -15.35
CA MET A 697 38.72 -13.43 -16.36
C MET A 697 40.06 -13.05 -16.97
N PHE A 698 41.14 -13.01 -16.16
CA PHE A 698 42.51 -12.64 -16.61
C PHE A 698 43.50 -13.79 -16.44
N ASN A 699 43.06 -15.00 -16.15
CA ASN A 699 43.94 -16.14 -15.93
C ASN A 699 44.83 -16.41 -17.15
N GLY A 700 46.15 -16.50 -16.93
CA GLY A 700 47.13 -16.75 -17.98
C GLY A 700 47.57 -15.48 -18.75
N CYS A 701 47.16 -14.28 -18.38
CA CYS A 701 47.66 -13.03 -19.00
C CYS A 701 49.06 -12.73 -18.50
N SER A 702 50.05 -13.48 -18.94
CA SER A 702 51.42 -13.49 -18.39
C SER A 702 52.21 -12.19 -18.69
N ALA A 703 51.88 -11.45 -19.76
CA ALA A 703 52.54 -10.16 -20.06
C ALA A 703 51.83 -8.95 -19.45
N LEU A 704 50.64 -9.13 -18.79
CA LEU A 704 49.85 -8.04 -18.27
C LEU A 704 50.55 -7.38 -17.07
N THR A 705 50.77 -6.07 -17.16
CA THR A 705 51.46 -5.27 -16.13
C THR A 705 50.55 -4.24 -15.47
N THR A 706 49.43 -3.86 -16.12
CA THR A 706 48.60 -2.76 -15.67
C THR A 706 47.14 -2.98 -16.10
N ILE A 707 46.21 -2.86 -15.15
CA ILE A 707 44.77 -2.74 -15.41
C ILE A 707 44.31 -1.42 -14.79
N TYR A 708 43.69 -0.55 -15.61
CA TYR A 708 43.02 0.65 -15.12
C TYR A 708 41.55 0.30 -14.87
N ALA A 709 41.02 0.64 -13.71
CA ALA A 709 39.61 0.41 -13.36
C ALA A 709 39.07 1.59 -12.54
N SER A 710 37.79 1.87 -12.62
CA SER A 710 37.09 2.87 -11.81
C SER A 710 36.39 2.24 -10.61
N GLU A 711 35.79 3.05 -9.77
CA GLU A 711 34.94 2.61 -8.65
C GLU A 711 33.71 1.79 -9.07
N LYS A 712 33.29 1.90 -10.34
CA LYS A 712 32.20 1.11 -10.93
C LYS A 712 32.60 -0.35 -11.20
N PHE A 713 33.89 -0.66 -11.21
CA PHE A 713 34.39 -2.03 -11.31
C PHE A 713 34.35 -2.70 -9.94
N VAL A 714 33.21 -3.34 -9.63
CA VAL A 714 32.98 -4.00 -8.35
C VAL A 714 32.93 -5.52 -8.50
N THR A 715 33.39 -6.25 -7.47
CA THR A 715 33.38 -7.72 -7.46
C THR A 715 32.43 -8.28 -6.38
N THR A 716 31.64 -7.44 -5.74
CA THR A 716 30.82 -7.76 -4.57
C THR A 716 29.69 -8.75 -4.84
N ALA A 717 29.20 -8.82 -6.08
CA ALA A 717 28.14 -9.76 -6.49
C ALA A 717 28.67 -11.19 -6.73
N TYR A 718 29.99 -11.38 -6.77
CA TYR A 718 30.63 -12.66 -7.09
C TYR A 718 31.17 -13.33 -5.82
N LYS A 719 30.66 -14.52 -5.49
CA LYS A 719 31.01 -15.23 -4.24
C LYS A 719 32.25 -16.15 -4.34
N GLU A 720 32.78 -16.42 -5.55
CA GLU A 720 33.86 -17.39 -5.76
C GLU A 720 34.94 -16.86 -6.71
N ASP A 721 35.94 -16.16 -6.13
CA ASP A 721 37.08 -15.54 -6.84
C ASP A 721 38.18 -16.52 -7.29
N TYR A 722 37.82 -17.76 -7.62
CA TYR A 722 38.82 -18.76 -7.95
C TYR A 722 39.49 -18.45 -9.30
N ASN A 723 40.81 -18.20 -9.25
CA ASN A 723 41.70 -18.13 -10.40
C ASN A 723 41.59 -16.88 -11.29
N MET A 724 41.02 -15.76 -10.84
CA MET A 724 40.87 -14.57 -11.68
C MET A 724 42.19 -14.08 -12.26
N PHE A 725 43.26 -14.06 -11.49
CA PHE A 725 44.60 -13.56 -11.87
C PHE A 725 45.71 -14.63 -11.85
N VAL A 726 45.36 -15.91 -11.87
CA VAL A 726 46.36 -16.99 -11.91
C VAL A 726 47.20 -16.87 -13.18
N GLY A 727 48.53 -16.84 -13.03
CA GLY A 727 49.44 -16.70 -14.16
C GLY A 727 49.69 -15.28 -14.66
N CYS A 728 49.16 -14.25 -14.01
CA CYS A 728 49.48 -12.84 -14.25
C CYS A 728 50.76 -12.47 -13.49
N ILE A 729 51.89 -12.98 -13.90
CA ILE A 729 53.16 -12.92 -13.16
C ILE A 729 53.81 -11.54 -13.14
N HIS A 730 53.32 -10.58 -13.93
CA HIS A 730 53.87 -9.22 -14.06
C HIS A 730 52.85 -8.11 -13.62
N LEU A 731 51.63 -8.47 -13.23
CA LEU A 731 50.58 -7.55 -12.82
C LEU A 731 50.88 -6.90 -11.45
#